data_9cd69fccfc3f8a97a25daeaec776b16b
#
_entry.id   9cd69fccfc3f8a97a25daeaec776b16b
#
_cell.length_a   1.000
_cell.length_b   1.000
_cell.length_c   1.000
_cell.angle_alpha   90.00
_cell.angle_beta   90.00
_cell.angle_gamma   90.00
#
_symmetry.space_group_name_H-M   'P 1'
#
loop_
_entity.id
_entity.type
_entity.pdbx_description
1 polymer ?
#
loop_
_entity_poly.entity_id
_entity_poly.type
_entity_poly.pdbx_seq_one_letter_code
_entity_poly.pdbx_strand_id
1 'polypeptide(L)'
;MAYNQRGLNSSQEQNYSRIIRDTRTLSVRIADLLKNPRGLATVLVCFCVVCYILPYLSELILITGIICFLYSYFQKSMLPFRLPIQAKVKDYNDLTPGTGKPKTARGIYYFGNELKTNDELWFSNEDMRTHVLIFGSTGSGKTQALISMAYNALMQGSGFIYVDGKGDNSLYASIFSMVRSMGREDDLLLINFMTGARDIIGPQEKRLSNTLNPFGSGSSSMLSNLVVSLMDAAAASPDGDMWKGRAIGFVEALMKVLVAMRDGGFILLDANSIRNYFHLPKLESIVLDKIFPRDNMESVSLEHFPPTVLEPITNYLYTLPGFRKENKGKQVSQVFEQHGYITMQLVRVFTSLADTYGHILRTRLPEVDLTDVVLNRRILCVLLPALEKSPEELANLGKIVIATLKAMMAAGLGDSVEGEYKDLIDKKPTTAETPYLCILDEYGYYAVKGFAVVPAQARSLGFSVVFAGQDLPAFQKASKEEAASIGANTNIKICMKLEDPTETWDFFMKTGGESYVTHVDSFQVDQGSVLGTYADAKGARLEKRARVDLLDLKEQTEGEAHFFFRSKIVRGRFFYANPKPVKRMHLNHFLMVDAPTDEAVEKLEKTFDVYQSLVERSDTGWAPSHLPDNEEVTRITQLMQQNKNRTPLINAMQSLANFEEHIETNDIPASFFDEVAQTAFIEPELPTGKLNIFLPLRMNPHLEKIGVPEDLKFRGSILNRNTVREQIEFVQRLSGQSQKQATNVAIELIADMDKGTHYPPTTELLTPTADVIKHVRDMVKNIAVKKTEAKDKE
;
A
#
# COMPACT_ATOMS: atom_id res chain seq x y z
N MET A 1 4.34 26.52 -55.29
CA MET A 1 4.88 27.60 -54.46
C MET A 1 5.86 26.95 -53.46
N ALA A 2 7.11 27.37 -53.50
CA ALA A 2 8.09 26.86 -52.54
C ALA A 2 7.69 27.39 -51.15
N TYR A 3 7.47 26.53 -50.19
CA TYR A 3 7.18 26.84 -48.81
C TYR A 3 8.45 27.45 -48.17
N ASN A 4 8.45 28.76 -47.98
CA ASN A 4 9.56 29.46 -47.33
C ASN A 4 9.42 29.25 -45.83
N GLN A 5 10.13 28.27 -45.30
CA GLN A 5 10.25 28.03 -43.87
C GLN A 5 10.97 29.23 -43.22
N ARG A 6 10.31 29.87 -42.23
CA ARG A 6 10.88 31.04 -41.50
C ARG A 6 11.68 30.62 -40.25
N GLY A 7 11.48 29.39 -39.80
CA GLY A 7 12.23 28.81 -38.68
C GLY A 7 13.51 28.14 -39.17
N LEU A 8 14.37 27.74 -38.22
CA LEU A 8 15.62 27.03 -38.52
C LEU A 8 15.32 25.62 -39.07
N ASN A 9 16.12 25.19 -40.07
CA ASN A 9 16.13 23.81 -40.48
C ASN A 9 17.11 22.99 -39.58
N SER A 10 16.86 21.70 -39.40
CA SER A 10 17.74 20.81 -38.62
C SER A 10 19.20 20.81 -39.08
N SER A 11 19.46 21.09 -40.34
CA SER A 11 20.82 21.27 -40.89
C SER A 11 21.51 22.57 -40.45
N GLN A 12 20.76 23.56 -39.96
CA GLN A 12 21.27 24.83 -39.47
C GLN A 12 21.49 24.84 -37.94
N GLU A 13 20.98 23.83 -37.25
CA GLU A 13 21.12 23.70 -35.82
C GLU A 13 22.57 23.28 -35.49
N GLN A 14 23.22 24.01 -34.61
CA GLN A 14 24.53 23.69 -34.10
C GLN A 14 24.42 22.86 -32.82
N ASN A 15 25.03 21.69 -32.79
CA ASN A 15 25.05 20.91 -31.59
C ASN A 15 25.93 21.56 -30.52
N TYR A 16 25.40 21.86 -29.34
CA TYR A 16 26.14 22.52 -28.25
C TYR A 16 27.45 21.83 -27.89
N SER A 17 27.55 20.50 -28.02
CA SER A 17 28.76 19.75 -27.76
C SER A 17 29.96 20.18 -28.66
N ARG A 18 29.66 20.76 -29.83
CA ARG A 18 30.70 21.27 -30.76
C ARG A 18 31.18 22.66 -30.35
N ILE A 19 30.38 23.41 -29.60
CA ILE A 19 30.69 24.81 -29.25
C ILE A 19 31.38 24.88 -27.89
N ILE A 20 31.13 23.93 -26.98
CA ILE A 20 31.77 23.83 -25.66
C ILE A 20 33.18 23.26 -25.81
N ARG A 21 34.15 23.93 -25.20
CA ARG A 21 35.57 23.49 -25.21
C ARG A 21 36.01 23.05 -23.82
N ASP A 22 36.69 21.95 -23.79
CA ASP A 22 37.37 21.47 -22.58
C ASP A 22 38.71 22.15 -22.45
N THR A 23 38.79 23.15 -21.58
CA THR A 23 40.04 23.94 -21.34
C THR A 23 40.91 23.33 -20.22
N ARG A 24 40.55 22.15 -19.70
CA ARG A 24 41.34 21.47 -18.67
C ARG A 24 42.69 21.04 -19.21
N THR A 25 43.68 20.99 -18.32
CA THR A 25 45.05 20.56 -18.70
C THR A 25 45.05 19.11 -19.17
N LEU A 26 46.02 18.76 -20.03
CA LEU A 26 46.17 17.40 -20.57
C LEU A 26 46.31 16.34 -19.47
N SER A 27 47.03 16.69 -18.37
CA SER A 27 47.20 15.81 -17.21
C SER A 27 45.87 15.43 -16.57
N VAL A 28 44.94 16.40 -16.42
CA VAL A 28 43.61 16.15 -15.85
C VAL A 28 42.78 15.27 -16.78
N ARG A 29 42.86 15.48 -18.09
CA ARG A 29 42.11 14.66 -19.07
C ARG A 29 42.62 13.22 -19.11
N ILE A 30 43.95 13.00 -19.06
CA ILE A 30 44.52 11.66 -18.96
C ILE A 30 44.12 10.98 -17.65
N ALA A 31 44.18 11.71 -16.54
CA ALA A 31 43.76 11.18 -15.25
C ALA A 31 42.28 10.75 -15.24
N ASP A 32 41.38 11.52 -15.85
CA ASP A 32 39.97 11.17 -15.97
C ASP A 32 39.72 9.98 -16.91
N LEU A 33 40.52 9.86 -17.98
CA LEU A 33 40.48 8.70 -18.88
C LEU A 33 40.92 7.42 -18.15
N LEU A 34 41.97 7.48 -17.34
CA LEU A 34 42.47 6.35 -16.56
C LEU A 34 41.58 5.97 -15.37
N LYS A 35 40.78 6.90 -14.84
CA LYS A 35 39.75 6.59 -13.80
C LYS A 35 38.62 5.72 -14.35
N ASN A 36 38.28 5.85 -15.62
CA ASN A 36 37.24 5.07 -16.25
C ASN A 36 37.82 3.69 -16.66
N PRO A 37 37.25 2.56 -16.20
CA PRO A 37 37.72 1.21 -16.55
C PRO A 37 37.78 0.96 -18.07
N ARG A 38 36.82 1.49 -18.83
CA ARG A 38 36.80 1.38 -20.31
C ARG A 38 37.96 2.18 -20.92
N GLY A 39 38.23 3.37 -20.42
CA GLY A 39 39.34 4.20 -20.86
C GLY A 39 40.69 3.54 -20.56
N LEU A 40 40.85 3.01 -19.34
CA LEU A 40 42.03 2.23 -18.96
C LEU A 40 42.24 1.02 -19.88
N ALA A 41 41.19 0.24 -20.14
CA ALA A 41 41.24 -0.92 -21.02
C ALA A 41 41.70 -0.53 -22.44
N THR A 42 41.16 0.58 -22.96
CA THR A 42 41.57 1.11 -24.29
C THR A 42 43.05 1.49 -24.31
N VAL A 43 43.52 2.18 -23.26
CA VAL A 43 44.95 2.56 -23.14
C VAL A 43 45.86 1.33 -23.08
N LEU A 44 45.47 0.31 -22.28
CA LEU A 44 46.25 -0.94 -22.20
C LEU A 44 46.25 -1.71 -23.51
N VAL A 45 45.14 -1.77 -24.24
CA VAL A 45 45.12 -2.36 -25.60
C VAL A 45 46.00 -1.59 -26.55
N CYS A 46 45.97 -0.25 -26.52
CA CYS A 46 46.89 0.57 -27.31
C CYS A 46 48.38 0.27 -26.96
N PHE A 47 48.68 0.10 -25.69
CA PHE A 47 50.02 -0.27 -25.23
C PHE A 47 50.45 -1.64 -25.77
N CYS A 48 49.57 -2.64 -25.81
CA CYS A 48 49.85 -3.95 -26.41
C CYS A 48 50.13 -3.82 -27.91
N VAL A 49 49.39 -3.01 -28.64
CA VAL A 49 49.63 -2.77 -30.07
C VAL A 49 50.98 -2.09 -30.28
N VAL A 50 51.35 -1.10 -29.47
CA VAL A 50 52.66 -0.41 -29.57
C VAL A 50 53.81 -1.36 -29.21
N CYS A 51 53.65 -2.24 -28.21
CA CYS A 51 54.62 -3.30 -27.91
C CYS A 51 54.84 -4.24 -29.09
N TYR A 52 53.77 -4.57 -29.83
CA TYR A 52 53.90 -5.41 -31.02
C TYR A 52 54.66 -4.74 -32.18
N ILE A 53 54.44 -3.43 -32.37
CA ILE A 53 55.09 -2.64 -33.45
C ILE A 53 56.54 -2.26 -33.07
N LEU A 54 56.77 -1.95 -31.80
CA LEU A 54 58.10 -1.46 -31.28
C LEU A 54 58.53 -2.32 -30.07
N PRO A 55 59.03 -3.57 -30.35
CA PRO A 55 59.42 -4.51 -29.30
C PRO A 55 60.52 -4.01 -28.37
N TYR A 56 61.43 -3.15 -28.82
CA TYR A 56 62.50 -2.60 -28.02
C TYR A 56 62.07 -1.63 -26.92
N LEU A 57 60.80 -1.14 -26.95
CA LEU A 57 60.20 -0.31 -25.91
C LEU A 57 59.29 -1.10 -24.96
N SER A 58 59.23 -2.41 -25.10
CA SER A 58 58.26 -3.25 -24.38
C SER A 58 58.39 -3.14 -22.85
N GLU A 59 59.63 -3.06 -22.32
CA GLU A 59 59.83 -2.93 -20.87
C GLU A 59 59.31 -1.60 -20.31
N LEU A 60 59.56 -0.50 -21.02
CA LEU A 60 59.11 0.83 -20.62
C LEU A 60 57.57 0.93 -20.71
N ILE A 61 56.99 0.35 -21.76
CA ILE A 61 55.52 0.33 -21.93
C ILE A 61 54.86 -0.55 -20.86
N LEU A 62 55.45 -1.68 -20.50
CA LEU A 62 54.98 -2.57 -19.45
C LEU A 62 54.97 -1.86 -18.08
N ILE A 63 56.10 -1.20 -17.74
CA ILE A 63 56.17 -0.42 -16.49
C ILE A 63 55.12 0.68 -16.47
N THR A 64 54.96 1.43 -17.57
CA THR A 64 53.97 2.49 -17.69
C THR A 64 52.54 1.92 -17.59
N GLY A 65 52.28 0.75 -18.19
CA GLY A 65 51.00 0.04 -18.08
C GLY A 65 50.69 -0.38 -16.65
N ILE A 66 51.70 -0.90 -15.93
CA ILE A 66 51.54 -1.23 -14.49
C ILE A 66 51.22 0.01 -13.66
N ILE A 67 51.91 1.12 -13.90
CA ILE A 67 51.65 2.40 -13.20
C ILE A 67 50.23 2.88 -13.48
N CYS A 68 49.79 2.85 -14.73
CA CYS A 68 48.43 3.23 -15.11
C CYS A 68 47.37 2.32 -14.44
N PHE A 69 47.64 1.00 -14.41
CA PHE A 69 46.79 0.04 -13.73
C PHE A 69 46.72 0.29 -12.23
N LEU A 70 47.87 0.44 -11.55
CA LEU A 70 47.92 0.74 -10.12
C LEU A 70 47.24 2.09 -9.80
N TYR A 71 47.47 3.10 -10.63
CA TYR A 71 46.74 4.38 -10.47
C TYR A 71 45.25 4.19 -10.51
N SER A 72 44.70 3.44 -11.46
CA SER A 72 43.26 3.15 -11.57
C SER A 72 42.79 2.28 -10.42
N TYR A 73 43.55 1.27 -10.01
CA TYR A 73 43.22 0.36 -8.92
C TYR A 73 43.05 1.07 -7.58
N PHE A 74 43.93 2.04 -7.29
CA PHE A 74 43.83 2.85 -6.05
C PHE A 74 42.86 4.01 -6.13
N GLN A 75 42.17 4.19 -7.28
CA GLN A 75 41.12 5.21 -7.35
C GLN A 75 39.92 4.81 -6.48
N LYS A 76 39.26 5.84 -5.95
CA LYS A 76 38.04 5.67 -5.17
C LYS A 76 36.92 5.23 -6.09
N SER A 77 36.33 4.07 -5.82
CA SER A 77 35.08 3.66 -6.48
C SER A 77 33.97 4.63 -6.14
N MET A 78 33.37 5.26 -7.13
CA MET A 78 32.28 6.22 -6.96
C MET A 78 31.26 5.98 -8.06
N LEU A 79 29.98 5.80 -7.66
CA LEU A 79 28.84 5.87 -8.55
C LEU A 79 28.23 7.28 -8.51
N PRO A 80 27.34 7.63 -9.42
CA PRO A 80 26.76 8.97 -9.46
C PRO A 80 26.11 9.38 -8.12
N PHE A 81 25.37 8.50 -7.43
CA PHE A 81 24.70 8.81 -6.17
C PHE A 81 25.27 8.00 -5.01
N ARG A 82 24.91 6.73 -4.88
CA ARG A 82 25.35 5.85 -3.79
C ARG A 82 25.99 4.59 -4.33
N LEU A 83 26.86 3.99 -3.53
CA LEU A 83 27.35 2.65 -3.78
C LEU A 83 26.39 1.60 -3.20
N PRO A 84 26.16 0.47 -3.91
CA PRO A 84 25.29 -0.59 -3.43
C PRO A 84 25.86 -1.25 -2.17
N ILE A 85 24.99 -1.69 -1.27
CA ILE A 85 25.37 -2.32 0.00
C ILE A 85 26.27 -3.57 -0.22
N GLN A 86 26.08 -4.27 -1.34
CA GLN A 86 26.86 -5.44 -1.72
C GLN A 86 28.34 -5.13 -1.97
N ALA A 87 28.67 -3.89 -2.32
CA ALA A 87 30.05 -3.47 -2.57
C ALA A 87 30.93 -3.52 -1.31
N LYS A 88 30.34 -3.37 -0.11
CA LYS A 88 31.04 -3.42 1.20
C LYS A 88 32.23 -2.48 1.35
N VAL A 89 32.33 -1.46 0.48
CA VAL A 89 33.39 -0.45 0.49
C VAL A 89 32.91 0.88 1.05
N LYS A 90 33.83 1.82 1.27
CA LYS A 90 33.49 3.16 1.72
C LYS A 90 32.87 3.98 0.58
N ASP A 91 31.71 4.58 0.84
CA ASP A 91 31.03 5.49 -0.08
C ASP A 91 31.44 6.95 0.20
N TYR A 92 32.17 7.55 -0.73
CA TYR A 92 32.61 8.95 -0.63
C TYR A 92 31.51 9.97 -0.96
N ASN A 93 30.36 9.52 -1.45
CA ASN A 93 29.16 10.35 -1.62
C ASN A 93 28.29 10.38 -0.37
N ASP A 94 28.54 9.49 0.62
CA ASP A 94 27.81 9.43 1.88
C ASP A 94 28.75 9.69 3.07
N LEU A 95 28.81 10.96 3.46
CA LEU A 95 29.68 11.40 4.54
C LEU A 95 28.91 11.41 5.88
N THR A 96 29.59 11.04 6.95
CA THR A 96 29.04 11.12 8.30
C THR A 96 28.91 12.59 8.72
N PRO A 97 27.73 13.06 9.16
CA PRO A 97 27.59 14.41 9.67
C PRO A 97 28.58 14.70 10.81
N GLY A 98 29.15 15.90 10.81
CA GLY A 98 30.11 16.37 11.82
C GLY A 98 31.55 15.89 11.60
N THR A 99 31.80 14.63 11.24
CA THR A 99 33.17 14.12 11.07
C THR A 99 33.67 14.14 9.63
N GLY A 100 32.78 14.23 8.65
CA GLY A 100 33.11 14.19 7.22
C GLY A 100 33.71 12.85 6.74
N LYS A 101 33.74 11.81 7.58
CA LYS A 101 34.26 10.50 7.20
C LYS A 101 33.27 9.76 6.29
N PRO A 102 33.74 9.05 5.23
CA PRO A 102 32.86 8.29 4.37
C PRO A 102 32.27 7.10 5.14
N LYS A 103 30.96 6.89 5.00
CA LYS A 103 30.24 5.73 5.53
C LYS A 103 30.49 4.50 4.65
N THR A 104 30.18 3.33 5.15
CA THR A 104 30.08 2.12 4.32
C THR A 104 28.95 2.25 3.32
N ALA A 105 29.08 1.62 2.15
CA ALA A 105 28.07 1.60 1.11
C ALA A 105 26.70 1.12 1.64
N ARG A 106 25.63 1.87 1.36
CA ARG A 106 24.26 1.62 1.87
C ARG A 106 23.20 1.80 0.79
N GLY A 107 23.60 1.84 -0.48
CA GLY A 107 22.64 1.89 -1.58
C GLY A 107 21.85 0.59 -1.67
N ILE A 108 20.54 0.68 -1.64
CA ILE A 108 19.64 -0.48 -1.66
C ILE A 108 18.51 -0.32 -2.67
N TYR A 109 18.07 0.92 -2.96
CA TYR A 109 17.11 1.21 -4.00
C TYR A 109 17.82 1.44 -5.34
N TYR A 110 17.62 0.53 -6.27
CA TYR A 110 18.12 0.63 -7.63
C TYR A 110 17.09 1.29 -8.53
N PHE A 111 17.45 2.42 -9.15
CA PHE A 111 16.54 3.14 -10.03
C PHE A 111 16.82 2.87 -11.51
N GLY A 112 18.03 2.55 -11.85
CA GLY A 112 18.43 2.31 -13.24
C GLY A 112 19.87 2.69 -13.51
N ASN A 113 20.19 3.05 -14.75
CA ASN A 113 21.56 3.34 -15.18
C ASN A 113 21.68 4.72 -15.83
N GLU A 114 22.82 5.36 -15.63
CA GLU A 114 23.20 6.57 -16.36
C GLU A 114 23.36 6.27 -17.86
N LEU A 115 22.87 7.15 -18.73
CA LEU A 115 22.90 6.92 -20.18
C LEU A 115 24.31 6.94 -20.80
N LYS A 116 25.22 7.76 -20.28
CA LYS A 116 26.57 7.93 -20.87
C LYS A 116 27.54 6.86 -20.42
N THR A 117 27.66 6.63 -19.12
CA THR A 117 28.64 5.73 -18.51
C THR A 117 28.07 4.34 -18.27
N ASN A 118 26.75 4.19 -18.26
CA ASN A 118 26.01 3.02 -17.82
C ASN A 118 26.22 2.68 -16.34
N ASP A 119 26.63 3.67 -15.54
CA ASP A 119 26.80 3.52 -14.11
C ASP A 119 25.44 3.38 -13.41
N GLU A 120 25.38 2.53 -12.40
CA GLU A 120 24.15 2.25 -11.65
C GLU A 120 23.76 3.42 -10.75
N LEU A 121 22.46 3.67 -10.68
CA LEU A 121 21.86 4.72 -9.86
C LEU A 121 21.20 4.12 -8.62
N TRP A 122 21.89 4.21 -7.50
CA TRP A 122 21.46 3.67 -6.22
C TRP A 122 21.14 4.77 -5.22
N PHE A 123 20.12 4.51 -4.37
CA PHE A 123 19.75 5.35 -3.22
C PHE A 123 19.70 4.52 -1.94
N SER A 124 19.98 5.14 -0.81
CA SER A 124 19.87 4.51 0.51
C SER A 124 18.46 4.65 1.08
N ASN A 125 18.15 3.87 2.12
CA ASN A 125 16.90 4.02 2.89
C ASN A 125 16.74 5.44 3.46
N GLU A 126 17.85 6.07 3.90
CA GLU A 126 17.81 7.45 4.39
C GLU A 126 17.51 8.46 3.29
N ASP A 127 18.02 8.24 2.07
CA ASP A 127 17.72 9.13 0.94
C ASP A 127 16.24 9.01 0.55
N MET A 128 15.67 7.79 0.53
CA MET A 128 14.26 7.55 0.22
C MET A 128 13.32 8.19 1.26
N ARG A 129 13.71 8.21 2.54
CA ARG A 129 12.94 8.93 3.59
C ARG A 129 12.89 10.44 3.38
N THR A 130 13.69 10.99 2.49
CA THR A 130 13.62 12.41 2.11
C THR A 130 12.68 12.69 0.94
N HIS A 131 11.87 11.70 0.59
CA HIS A 131 10.77 11.75 -0.37
C HIS A 131 11.19 11.99 -1.82
N VAL A 132 10.31 11.64 -2.73
CA VAL A 132 10.55 11.69 -4.18
C VAL A 132 9.45 12.51 -4.86
N LEU A 133 9.83 13.34 -5.82
CA LEU A 133 8.92 14.07 -6.69
C LEU A 133 9.23 13.72 -8.15
N ILE A 134 8.20 13.27 -8.89
CA ILE A 134 8.35 12.86 -10.28
C ILE A 134 7.35 13.64 -11.13
N PHE A 135 7.87 14.32 -12.17
CA PHE A 135 7.04 14.87 -13.23
C PHE A 135 7.38 14.23 -14.57
N GLY A 136 6.35 14.01 -15.37
CA GLY A 136 6.52 13.47 -16.70
C GLY A 136 5.19 13.46 -17.47
N SER A 137 5.23 13.89 -18.71
CA SER A 137 4.07 13.90 -19.59
C SER A 137 3.57 12.50 -19.94
N THR A 138 2.41 12.42 -20.58
CA THR A 138 1.85 11.15 -21.06
C THR A 138 2.83 10.46 -22.03
N GLY A 139 3.04 9.16 -21.87
CA GLY A 139 3.99 8.38 -22.67
C GLY A 139 5.45 8.52 -22.25
N SER A 140 5.75 9.18 -21.12
CA SER A 140 7.12 9.26 -20.59
C SER A 140 7.61 7.97 -19.91
N GLY A 141 6.72 7.01 -19.66
CA GLY A 141 7.04 5.78 -18.89
C GLY A 141 6.92 5.95 -17.36
N LYS A 142 6.29 7.02 -16.87
CA LYS A 142 6.14 7.33 -15.43
C LYS A 142 5.58 6.18 -14.63
N THR A 143 4.45 5.59 -15.03
CA THR A 143 3.82 4.47 -14.32
C THR A 143 4.75 3.26 -14.21
N GLN A 144 5.53 2.96 -15.25
CA GLN A 144 6.52 1.87 -15.21
C GLN A 144 7.68 2.18 -14.26
N ALA A 145 8.11 3.43 -14.19
CA ALA A 145 9.11 3.88 -13.22
C ALA A 145 8.60 3.72 -11.78
N LEU A 146 7.34 4.06 -11.51
CA LEU A 146 6.71 3.89 -10.20
C LEU A 146 6.56 2.41 -9.81
N ILE A 147 6.16 1.54 -10.76
CA ILE A 147 6.12 0.08 -10.57
C ILE A 147 7.53 -0.45 -10.22
N SER A 148 8.57 0.06 -10.89
CA SER A 148 9.95 -0.31 -10.60
C SER A 148 10.41 0.13 -9.20
N MET A 149 9.93 1.28 -8.71
CA MET A 149 10.15 1.69 -7.32
C MET A 149 9.41 0.77 -6.33
N ALA A 150 8.17 0.40 -6.63
CA ALA A 150 7.39 -0.56 -5.84
C ALA A 150 8.09 -1.94 -5.79
N TYR A 151 8.68 -2.36 -6.91
CA TYR A 151 9.48 -3.59 -6.97
C TYR A 151 10.66 -3.56 -5.99
N ASN A 152 11.38 -2.44 -5.88
CA ASN A 152 12.45 -2.30 -4.89
C ASN A 152 11.94 -2.51 -3.45
N ALA A 153 10.77 -1.96 -3.10
CA ALA A 153 10.18 -2.14 -1.77
C ALA A 153 9.87 -3.61 -1.48
N LEU A 154 9.30 -4.33 -2.45
CA LEU A 154 9.02 -5.76 -2.33
C LEU A 154 10.29 -6.61 -2.19
N MET A 155 11.35 -6.29 -2.95
CA MET A 155 12.64 -6.98 -2.85
C MET A 155 13.29 -6.83 -1.47
N GLN A 156 12.95 -5.79 -0.74
CA GLN A 156 13.41 -5.55 0.63
C GLN A 156 12.48 -6.16 1.69
N GLY A 157 11.49 -6.95 1.30
CA GLY A 157 10.49 -7.51 2.21
C GLY A 157 9.48 -6.49 2.75
N SER A 158 9.50 -5.24 2.24
CA SER A 158 8.52 -4.20 2.60
C SER A 158 7.30 -4.27 1.69
N GLY A 159 6.21 -3.61 2.11
CA GLY A 159 5.06 -3.35 1.26
C GLY A 159 5.04 -1.90 0.80
N PHE A 160 3.95 -1.54 0.17
CA PHE A 160 3.71 -0.17 -0.30
C PHE A 160 2.21 0.12 -0.42
N ILE A 161 1.88 1.41 -0.42
CA ILE A 161 0.58 1.90 -0.86
C ILE A 161 0.77 2.56 -2.22
N TYR A 162 -0.06 2.19 -3.19
CA TYR A 162 -0.11 2.81 -4.51
C TYR A 162 -1.49 3.38 -4.76
N VAL A 163 -1.59 4.70 -4.84
CA VAL A 163 -2.83 5.41 -5.19
C VAL A 163 -2.73 5.87 -6.64
N ASP A 164 -3.61 5.34 -7.48
CA ASP A 164 -3.70 5.71 -8.90
C ASP A 164 -4.85 6.68 -9.14
N GLY A 165 -4.53 7.90 -9.52
CA GLY A 165 -5.49 8.94 -9.83
C GLY A 165 -6.21 8.75 -11.17
N LYS A 166 -5.77 7.82 -12.04
CA LYS A 166 -6.41 7.54 -13.34
C LYS A 166 -7.42 6.40 -13.29
N GLY A 167 -7.21 5.43 -12.39
CA GLY A 167 -8.02 4.22 -12.31
C GLY A 167 -7.75 3.29 -13.48
N ASP A 168 -6.57 2.64 -13.48
CA ASP A 168 -6.19 1.71 -14.55
C ASP A 168 -6.11 0.26 -14.02
N ASN A 169 -6.97 -0.59 -14.56
CA ASN A 169 -6.94 -2.03 -14.23
C ASN A 169 -5.64 -2.71 -14.66
N SER A 170 -4.95 -2.18 -15.68
CA SER A 170 -3.66 -2.73 -16.14
C SER A 170 -2.57 -2.53 -15.10
N LEU A 171 -2.63 -1.42 -14.35
CA LEU A 171 -1.75 -1.17 -13.21
C LEU A 171 -1.94 -2.23 -12.13
N TYR A 172 -3.19 -2.49 -11.72
CA TYR A 172 -3.47 -3.55 -10.74
C TYR A 172 -2.98 -4.92 -11.22
N ALA A 173 -3.19 -5.26 -12.51
CA ALA A 173 -2.70 -6.51 -13.09
C ALA A 173 -1.17 -6.62 -13.02
N SER A 174 -0.45 -5.53 -13.26
CA SER A 174 1.00 -5.47 -13.15
C SER A 174 1.47 -5.63 -11.71
N ILE A 175 0.83 -4.92 -10.77
CA ILE A 175 1.12 -5.05 -9.33
C ILE A 175 0.82 -6.47 -8.85
N PHE A 176 -0.34 -7.03 -9.19
CA PHE A 176 -0.72 -8.39 -8.81
C PHE A 176 0.29 -9.42 -9.34
N SER A 177 0.70 -9.28 -10.61
CA SER A 177 1.67 -10.18 -11.24
C SER A 177 3.03 -10.12 -10.54
N MET A 178 3.47 -8.90 -10.18
CA MET A 178 4.71 -8.65 -9.46
C MET A 178 4.66 -9.27 -8.05
N VAL A 179 3.61 -9.00 -7.30
CA VAL A 179 3.40 -9.48 -5.93
C VAL A 179 3.32 -11.01 -5.89
N ARG A 180 2.58 -11.60 -6.85
CA ARG A 180 2.49 -13.07 -6.99
C ARG A 180 3.83 -13.71 -7.33
N SER A 181 4.65 -13.07 -8.18
CA SER A 181 5.98 -13.61 -8.50
C SER A 181 6.88 -13.72 -7.27
N MET A 182 6.57 -12.97 -6.21
CA MET A 182 7.27 -12.98 -4.92
C MET A 182 6.56 -13.82 -3.84
N GLY A 183 5.44 -14.48 -4.17
CA GLY A 183 4.68 -15.29 -3.21
C GLY A 183 3.97 -14.48 -2.13
N ARG A 184 3.68 -13.20 -2.37
CA ARG A 184 3.04 -12.29 -1.41
C ARG A 184 1.62 -11.88 -1.82
N GLU A 185 0.96 -12.67 -2.62
CA GLU A 185 -0.39 -12.37 -3.13
C GLU A 185 -1.43 -12.21 -2.01
N ASP A 186 -1.25 -12.89 -0.87
CA ASP A 186 -2.14 -12.79 0.28
C ASP A 186 -2.03 -11.45 1.03
N ASP A 187 -0.93 -10.72 0.84
CA ASP A 187 -0.72 -9.38 1.41
C ASP A 187 -1.34 -8.27 0.57
N LEU A 188 -1.83 -8.57 -0.65
CA LEU A 188 -2.32 -7.56 -1.57
C LEU A 188 -3.79 -7.24 -1.31
N LEU A 189 -4.05 -5.98 -0.99
CA LEU A 189 -5.37 -5.40 -0.80
C LEU A 189 -5.68 -4.41 -1.92
N LEU A 190 -6.95 -4.33 -2.31
CA LEU A 190 -7.41 -3.43 -3.37
C LEU A 190 -8.60 -2.60 -2.91
N ILE A 191 -8.50 -1.29 -2.99
CA ILE A 191 -9.64 -0.38 -2.91
C ILE A 191 -9.89 0.15 -4.32
N ASN A 192 -11.00 -0.27 -4.90
CA ASN A 192 -11.35 0.06 -6.27
C ASN A 192 -12.67 0.83 -6.31
N PHE A 193 -12.58 2.14 -6.51
CA PHE A 193 -13.74 3.02 -6.64
C PHE A 193 -14.37 3.03 -8.03
N MET A 194 -13.80 2.31 -9.00
CA MET A 194 -14.38 2.19 -10.33
C MET A 194 -15.61 1.28 -10.29
N THR A 195 -16.70 1.76 -10.87
CA THR A 195 -17.98 1.04 -10.94
C THR A 195 -18.33 0.57 -12.35
N GLY A 196 -17.52 0.94 -13.35
CA GLY A 196 -17.84 0.69 -14.75
C GLY A 196 -19.09 1.44 -15.21
N ALA A 197 -19.31 2.63 -14.63
CA ALA A 197 -20.49 3.48 -14.85
C ALA A 197 -21.84 2.78 -14.55
N ARG A 198 -21.85 1.85 -13.57
CA ARG A 198 -23.05 1.12 -13.14
C ARG A 198 -23.33 1.39 -11.66
N ASP A 199 -24.61 1.37 -11.30
CA ASP A 199 -24.99 1.37 -9.90
C ASP A 199 -24.74 -0.02 -9.31
N ILE A 200 -24.06 -0.06 -8.17
CA ILE A 200 -23.77 -1.31 -7.47
C ILE A 200 -24.90 -1.53 -6.44
N ILE A 201 -25.87 -2.33 -6.80
CA ILE A 201 -27.05 -2.63 -5.99
C ILE A 201 -27.06 -4.12 -5.67
N GLY A 202 -27.13 -4.44 -4.37
CA GLY A 202 -27.27 -5.82 -3.88
C GLY A 202 -26.00 -6.67 -3.94
N PRO A 203 -26.11 -7.97 -3.71
CA PRO A 203 -25.00 -8.91 -3.72
C PRO A 203 -24.35 -8.99 -5.10
N GLN A 204 -23.00 -8.95 -5.11
CA GLN A 204 -22.21 -8.98 -6.33
C GLN A 204 -21.72 -10.41 -6.60
N GLU A 205 -21.91 -10.91 -7.84
CA GLU A 205 -21.26 -12.17 -8.26
C GLU A 205 -19.74 -12.13 -8.09
N LYS A 206 -19.14 -10.97 -8.37
CA LYS A 206 -17.71 -10.72 -8.17
C LYS A 206 -17.56 -9.41 -7.42
N ARG A 207 -16.93 -9.45 -6.27
CA ARG A 207 -16.59 -8.21 -5.56
C ARG A 207 -15.58 -7.41 -6.36
N LEU A 208 -15.74 -6.10 -6.36
CA LEU A 208 -14.90 -5.16 -7.09
C LEU A 208 -13.79 -4.58 -6.23
N SER A 209 -13.96 -4.60 -4.90
CA SER A 209 -13.08 -3.90 -3.96
C SER A 209 -13.10 -4.57 -2.60
N ASN A 210 -12.00 -4.43 -1.85
CA ASN A 210 -12.01 -4.55 -0.40
C ASN A 210 -12.72 -3.35 0.24
N THR A 211 -13.09 -3.48 1.50
CA THR A 211 -13.83 -2.45 2.25
C THR A 211 -12.89 -1.60 3.10
N LEU A 212 -13.21 -0.32 3.22
CA LEU A 212 -12.48 0.68 4.02
C LEU A 212 -13.47 1.46 4.89
N ASN A 213 -13.14 1.70 6.15
CA ASN A 213 -13.91 2.59 7.02
C ASN A 213 -13.04 3.77 7.48
N PRO A 214 -13.25 4.98 6.93
CA PRO A 214 -12.49 6.15 7.32
C PRO A 214 -12.85 6.68 8.73
N PHE A 215 -13.95 6.19 9.33
CA PHE A 215 -14.47 6.62 10.64
C PHE A 215 -14.14 5.63 11.77
N GLY A 216 -13.56 4.49 11.44
CA GLY A 216 -13.25 3.43 12.40
C GLY A 216 -12.18 3.83 13.44
N SER A 217 -11.30 4.77 13.10
CA SER A 217 -10.22 5.25 13.96
C SER A 217 -10.04 6.77 13.83
N GLY A 218 -9.26 7.36 14.72
CA GLY A 218 -8.98 8.80 14.72
C GLY A 218 -9.81 9.59 15.73
N SER A 219 -9.31 10.77 16.12
CA SER A 219 -9.97 11.67 17.08
C SER A 219 -11.19 12.35 16.45
N SER A 220 -12.09 12.85 17.31
CA SER A 220 -13.28 13.59 16.89
C SER A 220 -12.93 14.80 16.00
N SER A 221 -11.86 15.52 16.33
CA SER A 221 -11.39 16.65 15.53
C SER A 221 -10.88 16.22 14.15
N MET A 222 -10.14 15.10 14.05
CA MET A 222 -9.64 14.58 12.77
C MET A 222 -10.80 14.15 11.86
N LEU A 223 -11.78 13.44 12.41
CA LEU A 223 -12.93 12.96 11.66
C LEU A 223 -13.87 14.12 11.25
N SER A 224 -14.04 15.12 12.11
CA SER A 224 -14.76 16.35 11.76
C SER A 224 -14.08 17.08 10.62
N ASN A 225 -12.74 17.25 10.68
CA ASN A 225 -11.97 17.87 9.60
C ASN A 225 -12.07 17.08 8.28
N LEU A 226 -12.13 15.75 8.34
CA LEU A 226 -12.39 14.93 7.15
C LEU A 226 -13.74 15.29 6.54
N VAL A 227 -14.81 15.27 7.32
CA VAL A 227 -16.17 15.60 6.84
C VAL A 227 -16.22 17.01 6.26
N VAL A 228 -15.64 17.99 6.97
CA VAL A 228 -15.57 19.39 6.51
C VAL A 228 -14.80 19.51 5.18
N SER A 229 -13.73 18.74 5.01
CA SER A 229 -12.95 18.75 3.76
C SER A 229 -13.71 18.19 2.55
N LEU A 230 -14.71 17.35 2.80
CA LEU A 230 -15.57 16.76 1.77
C LEU A 230 -16.76 17.65 1.40
N MET A 231 -17.07 18.66 2.24
CA MET A 231 -18.13 19.61 1.92
C MET A 231 -17.72 20.49 0.76
N ASP A 232 -18.60 20.72 -0.18
CA ASP A 232 -18.38 21.59 -1.31
C ASP A 232 -17.96 22.99 -0.85
N ALA A 233 -17.19 23.69 -1.67
CA ALA A 233 -16.96 25.11 -1.46
C ALA A 233 -18.33 25.81 -1.47
N ALA A 234 -18.61 26.57 -0.40
CA ALA A 234 -19.87 27.33 -0.36
C ALA A 234 -19.99 28.17 -1.63
N ALA A 235 -21.20 28.25 -2.19
CA ALA A 235 -21.47 29.28 -3.18
C ALA A 235 -21.01 30.62 -2.59
N ALA A 236 -20.31 31.46 -3.38
CA ALA A 236 -19.74 32.73 -2.90
C ALA A 236 -20.84 33.73 -2.53
N SER A 237 -21.64 33.37 -1.52
CA SER A 237 -22.70 34.21 -0.92
C SER A 237 -22.54 34.20 0.59
N PRO A 238 -22.75 35.34 1.26
CA PRO A 238 -22.67 35.43 2.73
C PRO A 238 -23.55 34.44 3.46
N ASP A 239 -24.74 34.14 2.90
CA ASP A 239 -25.68 33.18 3.47
C ASP A 239 -25.17 31.74 3.37
N GLY A 240 -24.52 31.37 2.27
CA GLY A 240 -23.92 30.06 2.09
C GLY A 240 -22.80 29.78 3.12
N ASP A 241 -21.95 30.76 3.38
CA ASP A 241 -20.87 30.63 4.36
C ASP A 241 -21.39 30.51 5.80
N MET A 242 -22.51 31.21 6.13
CA MET A 242 -23.14 31.10 7.44
C MET A 242 -23.69 29.68 7.69
N TRP A 243 -24.42 29.11 6.73
CA TRP A 243 -24.97 27.75 6.87
C TRP A 243 -23.88 26.70 6.93
N LYS A 244 -22.84 26.85 6.12
CA LYS A 244 -21.67 25.98 6.18
C LYS A 244 -20.98 26.05 7.54
N GLY A 245 -20.78 27.24 8.10
CA GLY A 245 -20.23 27.42 9.44
C GLY A 245 -21.06 26.71 10.53
N ARG A 246 -22.39 26.80 10.45
CA ARG A 246 -23.30 26.09 11.37
C ARG A 246 -23.22 24.56 11.19
N ALA A 247 -23.11 24.07 9.94
CA ALA A 247 -22.98 22.65 9.68
C ALA A 247 -21.65 22.09 10.20
N ILE A 248 -20.56 22.86 10.09
CA ILE A 248 -19.26 22.53 10.69
C ILE A 248 -19.39 22.40 12.21
N GLY A 249 -19.96 23.39 12.89
CA GLY A 249 -20.18 23.35 14.34
C GLY A 249 -21.05 22.18 14.78
N PHE A 250 -22.07 21.82 14.00
CA PHE A 250 -22.89 20.64 14.26
C PHE A 250 -22.10 19.34 14.15
N VAL A 251 -21.31 19.17 13.06
CA VAL A 251 -20.47 17.98 12.88
C VAL A 251 -19.46 17.85 14.01
N GLU A 252 -18.78 18.92 14.39
CA GLU A 252 -17.81 18.91 15.47
C GLU A 252 -18.43 18.50 16.81
N ALA A 253 -19.62 19.00 17.08
CA ALA A 253 -20.38 18.67 18.28
C ALA A 253 -20.85 17.21 18.29
N LEU A 254 -21.40 16.72 17.17
CA LEU A 254 -21.88 15.37 17.02
C LEU A 254 -20.74 14.35 17.08
N MET A 255 -19.64 14.64 16.38
CA MET A 255 -18.49 13.71 16.32
C MET A 255 -17.82 13.53 17.69
N LYS A 256 -17.84 14.51 18.58
CA LYS A 256 -17.37 14.33 19.96
C LYS A 256 -18.13 13.22 20.69
N VAL A 257 -19.45 13.21 20.56
CA VAL A 257 -20.28 12.20 21.20
C VAL A 257 -20.07 10.83 20.53
N LEU A 258 -20.13 10.77 19.20
CA LEU A 258 -20.02 9.51 18.46
C LEU A 258 -18.66 8.85 18.65
N VAL A 259 -17.57 9.63 18.65
CA VAL A 259 -16.21 9.11 18.90
C VAL A 259 -16.08 8.62 20.34
N ALA A 260 -16.60 9.34 21.32
CA ALA A 260 -16.60 8.88 22.71
C ALA A 260 -17.37 7.56 22.88
N MET A 261 -18.48 7.38 22.15
CA MET A 261 -19.22 6.12 22.13
C MET A 261 -18.48 4.99 21.44
N ARG A 262 -17.77 5.30 20.34
CA ARG A 262 -16.92 4.34 19.63
C ARG A 262 -15.75 3.89 20.51
N ASP A 263 -15.03 4.83 21.07
CA ASP A 263 -13.83 4.56 21.88
C ASP A 263 -14.18 3.83 23.20
N GLY A 264 -15.41 4.06 23.70
CA GLY A 264 -15.97 3.28 24.81
C GLY A 264 -16.49 1.88 24.42
N GLY A 265 -16.38 1.50 23.14
CA GLY A 265 -16.83 0.18 22.67
C GLY A 265 -18.35 0.02 22.55
N PHE A 266 -19.13 1.09 22.66
CA PHE A 266 -20.58 1.04 22.63
C PHE A 266 -21.18 1.00 21.22
N ILE A 267 -20.45 1.56 20.23
CA ILE A 267 -20.86 1.57 18.81
C ILE A 267 -19.66 1.34 17.90
N LEU A 268 -19.96 0.77 16.74
CA LEU A 268 -19.05 0.77 15.60
C LEU A 268 -19.50 1.90 14.65
N LEU A 269 -18.60 2.82 14.35
CA LEU A 269 -18.90 4.05 13.63
C LEU A 269 -18.58 3.89 12.14
N ASP A 270 -19.56 4.20 11.29
CA ASP A 270 -19.44 4.29 9.84
C ASP A 270 -20.22 5.48 9.29
N ALA A 271 -20.09 5.78 8.00
CA ALA A 271 -20.77 6.90 7.37
C ALA A 271 -22.31 6.85 7.55
N ASN A 272 -22.92 5.67 7.46
CA ASN A 272 -24.35 5.49 7.62
C ASN A 272 -24.78 5.70 9.08
N SER A 273 -24.02 5.19 10.02
CA SER A 273 -24.27 5.41 11.46
C SER A 273 -24.24 6.90 11.79
N ILE A 274 -23.25 7.66 11.29
CA ILE A 274 -23.18 9.11 11.52
C ILE A 274 -24.43 9.80 10.97
N ARG A 275 -24.86 9.48 9.74
CA ARG A 275 -26.07 10.04 9.11
C ARG A 275 -27.32 9.77 9.93
N ASN A 276 -27.44 8.58 10.55
CA ASN A 276 -28.58 8.22 11.38
C ASN A 276 -28.73 9.08 12.64
N TYR A 277 -27.65 9.70 13.13
CA TYR A 277 -27.71 10.62 14.26
C TYR A 277 -27.95 12.09 13.87
N PHE A 278 -28.24 12.38 12.58
CA PHE A 278 -28.71 13.71 12.19
C PHE A 278 -30.14 13.98 12.60
N HIS A 279 -30.92 12.96 12.98
CA HIS A 279 -32.30 13.11 13.35
C HIS A 279 -32.44 13.82 14.69
N LEU A 280 -33.20 14.95 14.72
CA LEU A 280 -33.43 15.78 15.89
C LEU A 280 -33.92 14.99 17.13
N PRO A 281 -34.85 14.03 17.03
CA PRO A 281 -35.29 13.25 18.19
C PRO A 281 -34.18 12.44 18.85
N LYS A 282 -33.22 11.93 18.08
CA LYS A 282 -32.06 11.22 18.67
C LYS A 282 -31.12 12.19 19.42
N LEU A 283 -30.95 13.40 18.89
CA LEU A 283 -30.17 14.45 19.55
C LEU A 283 -30.85 14.93 20.84
N GLU A 284 -32.17 15.06 20.83
CA GLU A 284 -32.94 15.39 22.04
C GLU A 284 -32.78 14.30 23.12
N SER A 285 -32.80 13.03 22.75
CA SER A 285 -32.58 11.91 23.68
C SER A 285 -31.19 11.97 24.31
N ILE A 286 -30.17 12.26 23.51
CA ILE A 286 -28.76 12.38 23.96
C ILE A 286 -28.63 13.53 24.98
N VAL A 287 -29.24 14.68 24.68
CA VAL A 287 -29.07 15.90 25.48
C VAL A 287 -29.99 15.99 26.68
N LEU A 288 -31.28 15.67 26.48
CA LEU A 288 -32.30 15.88 27.52
C LEU A 288 -32.44 14.68 28.45
N ASP A 289 -32.44 13.47 27.91
CA ASP A 289 -32.53 12.24 28.72
C ASP A 289 -31.21 11.70 29.17
N LYS A 290 -30.10 12.20 28.57
CA LYS A 290 -28.74 11.64 28.74
C LYS A 290 -28.69 10.16 28.40
N ILE A 291 -29.45 9.76 27.37
CA ILE A 291 -29.51 8.41 26.86
C ILE A 291 -29.04 8.41 25.38
N PHE A 292 -28.09 7.58 25.09
CA PHE A 292 -27.61 7.37 23.72
C PHE A 292 -28.39 6.24 23.05
N PRO A 293 -29.32 6.53 22.12
CA PRO A 293 -30.12 5.53 21.45
C PRO A 293 -29.27 4.76 20.44
N ARG A 294 -29.24 3.44 20.52
CA ARG A 294 -28.55 2.57 19.55
C ARG A 294 -29.60 1.86 18.69
N ASP A 295 -29.28 1.72 17.41
CA ASP A 295 -30.13 0.97 16.48
C ASP A 295 -30.00 -0.54 16.80
N ASN A 296 -31.10 -1.22 17.07
CA ASN A 296 -31.18 -2.66 17.38
C ASN A 296 -30.43 -3.14 18.63
N MET A 297 -30.05 -2.25 19.53
CA MET A 297 -29.35 -2.57 20.77
C MET A 297 -29.94 -1.76 21.94
N GLU A 298 -29.66 -2.17 23.16
CA GLU A 298 -30.03 -1.41 24.34
C GLU A 298 -29.37 -0.03 24.34
N SER A 299 -30.13 0.99 24.75
CA SER A 299 -29.63 2.36 24.86
C SER A 299 -28.60 2.48 25.97
N VAL A 300 -27.62 3.35 25.80
CA VAL A 300 -26.53 3.56 26.77
C VAL A 300 -26.79 4.83 27.59
N SER A 301 -26.66 4.76 28.93
CA SER A 301 -26.72 5.94 29.79
C SER A 301 -25.44 6.77 29.64
N LEU A 302 -25.60 8.07 29.45
CA LEU A 302 -24.51 9.04 29.30
C LEU A 302 -24.17 9.75 30.63
N GLU A 303 -24.77 9.37 31.75
CA GLU A 303 -24.55 10.04 33.05
C GLU A 303 -23.12 9.92 33.54
N HIS A 304 -22.44 8.84 33.20
CA HIS A 304 -21.05 8.58 33.58
C HIS A 304 -20.00 9.20 32.64
N PHE A 305 -20.43 9.81 31.54
CA PHE A 305 -19.51 10.46 30.60
C PHE A 305 -19.13 11.86 31.05
N PRO A 306 -17.90 12.32 30.78
CA PRO A 306 -17.47 13.67 31.12
C PRO A 306 -18.41 14.72 30.48
N PRO A 307 -18.79 15.78 31.19
CA PRO A 307 -19.67 16.85 30.66
C PRO A 307 -19.12 17.46 29.36
N THR A 308 -17.80 17.50 29.20
CA THR A 308 -17.12 18.04 28.02
C THR A 308 -17.47 17.30 26.71
N VAL A 309 -17.96 16.06 26.79
CA VAL A 309 -18.41 15.29 25.63
C VAL A 309 -19.77 15.76 25.13
N LEU A 310 -20.69 16.05 26.07
CA LEU A 310 -22.08 16.42 25.79
C LEU A 310 -22.28 17.93 25.62
N GLU A 311 -21.42 18.75 26.20
CA GLU A 311 -21.56 20.22 26.19
C GLU A 311 -21.67 20.79 24.76
N PRO A 312 -20.85 20.41 23.76
CA PRO A 312 -20.97 20.98 22.43
C PRO A 312 -22.30 20.69 21.74
N ILE A 313 -22.80 19.46 21.87
CA ILE A 313 -24.09 19.08 21.25
C ILE A 313 -25.27 19.68 22.00
N THR A 314 -25.12 19.88 23.32
CA THR A 314 -26.08 20.59 24.15
C THR A 314 -26.17 22.05 23.72
N ASN A 315 -25.05 22.72 23.60
CA ASN A 315 -24.99 24.11 23.13
C ASN A 315 -25.57 24.24 21.72
N TYR A 316 -25.28 23.31 20.84
CA TYR A 316 -25.87 23.31 19.50
C TYR A 316 -27.39 23.28 19.54
N LEU A 317 -28.01 22.37 20.29
CA LEU A 317 -29.47 22.31 20.40
C LEU A 317 -30.08 23.57 20.98
N TYR A 318 -29.47 24.13 22.03
CA TYR A 318 -30.00 25.36 22.67
C TYR A 318 -29.81 26.62 21.81
N THR A 319 -28.91 26.61 20.84
CA THR A 319 -28.76 27.71 19.89
C THR A 319 -29.71 27.64 18.70
N LEU A 320 -30.46 26.54 18.54
CA LEU A 320 -31.52 26.48 17.52
C LEU A 320 -32.67 27.41 17.85
N PRO A 321 -33.02 28.34 16.95
CA PRO A 321 -34.13 29.28 17.19
C PRO A 321 -35.43 28.56 17.45
N GLY A 322 -36.07 28.83 18.59
CA GLY A 322 -37.34 28.24 18.97
C GLY A 322 -37.27 26.92 19.75
N PHE A 323 -36.08 26.39 19.99
CA PHE A 323 -35.90 25.16 20.76
C PHE A 323 -36.30 25.37 22.24
N ARG A 324 -37.14 24.46 22.76
CA ARG A 324 -37.56 24.44 24.18
C ARG A 324 -37.42 23.02 24.71
N LYS A 325 -36.88 22.90 25.92
CA LYS A 325 -36.70 21.59 26.60
C LYS A 325 -38.06 20.90 26.87
N GLU A 326 -39.06 21.68 27.21
CA GLU A 326 -40.38 21.20 27.59
C GLU A 326 -41.14 20.59 26.40
N ASN A 327 -40.77 20.99 25.18
CA ASN A 327 -41.39 20.52 23.94
C ASN A 327 -40.66 19.34 23.30
N LYS A 328 -39.97 18.52 24.08
CA LYS A 328 -39.28 17.33 23.56
C LYS A 328 -40.23 16.48 22.69
N GLY A 329 -39.74 16.11 21.48
CA GLY A 329 -40.52 15.34 20.49
C GLY A 329 -41.64 16.10 19.79
N LYS A 330 -41.94 17.36 20.22
CA LYS A 330 -42.99 18.22 19.68
C LYS A 330 -42.48 19.66 19.52
N GLN A 331 -41.26 19.84 19.06
CA GLN A 331 -40.69 21.16 18.80
C GLN A 331 -41.48 21.91 17.71
N VAL A 332 -41.39 23.22 17.73
CA VAL A 332 -42.04 24.06 16.71
C VAL A 332 -41.40 23.84 15.34
N SER A 333 -42.13 24.06 14.26
CA SER A 333 -41.69 23.85 12.86
C SER A 333 -40.35 24.55 12.56
N GLN A 334 -40.16 25.75 13.12
CA GLN A 334 -38.94 26.53 12.96
C GLN A 334 -37.66 25.78 13.36
N VAL A 335 -37.70 24.97 14.44
CA VAL A 335 -36.55 24.17 14.90
C VAL A 335 -36.19 23.12 13.87
N PHE A 336 -37.18 22.40 13.32
CA PHE A 336 -36.98 21.39 12.29
C PHE A 336 -36.46 22.00 11.00
N GLU A 337 -36.97 23.16 10.58
CA GLU A 337 -36.50 23.88 9.40
C GLU A 337 -35.05 24.31 9.54
N GLN A 338 -34.70 24.95 10.66
CA GLN A 338 -33.32 25.40 10.91
C GLN A 338 -32.35 24.24 10.99
N HIS A 339 -32.70 23.17 11.70
CA HIS A 339 -31.89 21.95 11.75
C HIS A 339 -31.79 21.27 10.37
N GLY A 340 -32.89 21.27 9.60
CA GLY A 340 -32.93 20.75 8.24
C GLY A 340 -31.96 21.46 7.29
N TYR A 341 -31.89 22.80 7.32
CA TYR A 341 -30.94 23.58 6.52
C TYR A 341 -29.48 23.26 6.88
N ILE A 342 -29.20 23.03 8.16
CA ILE A 342 -27.85 22.65 8.62
C ILE A 342 -27.49 21.25 8.14
N THR A 343 -28.37 20.28 8.35
CA THR A 343 -28.12 18.88 7.98
C THR A 343 -28.10 18.66 6.47
N MET A 344 -28.84 19.45 5.68
CA MET A 344 -28.87 19.37 4.23
C MET A 344 -27.46 19.55 3.61
N GLN A 345 -26.61 20.39 4.22
CA GLN A 345 -25.23 20.58 3.77
C GLN A 345 -24.37 19.30 3.90
N LEU A 346 -24.74 18.44 4.83
CA LEU A 346 -24.04 17.21 5.18
C LEU A 346 -24.59 15.98 4.46
N VAL A 347 -25.92 15.97 4.21
CA VAL A 347 -26.61 14.81 3.62
C VAL A 347 -25.94 14.40 2.31
N ARG A 348 -25.57 15.35 1.46
CA ARG A 348 -24.91 15.06 0.17
C ARG A 348 -23.62 14.29 0.34
N VAL A 349 -22.77 14.71 1.29
CA VAL A 349 -21.50 14.04 1.59
C VAL A 349 -21.74 12.61 2.05
N PHE A 350 -22.64 12.44 3.04
CA PHE A 350 -22.91 11.12 3.61
C PHE A 350 -23.69 10.20 2.67
N THR A 351 -24.54 10.74 1.78
CA THR A 351 -25.19 9.98 0.72
C THR A 351 -24.15 9.43 -0.28
N SER A 352 -23.20 10.25 -0.69
CA SER A 352 -22.10 9.77 -1.56
C SER A 352 -21.32 8.64 -0.88
N LEU A 353 -20.95 8.81 0.40
CA LEU A 353 -20.16 7.81 1.13
C LEU A 353 -20.95 6.52 1.44
N ALA A 354 -22.21 6.65 1.86
CA ALA A 354 -22.99 5.51 2.35
C ALA A 354 -23.76 4.79 1.24
N ASP A 355 -24.16 5.48 0.17
CA ASP A 355 -25.02 4.94 -0.87
C ASP A 355 -24.22 4.70 -2.19
N THR A 356 -23.54 5.71 -2.75
CA THR A 356 -22.78 5.54 -4.01
C THR A 356 -21.59 4.61 -3.84
N TYR A 357 -20.81 4.81 -2.79
CA TYR A 357 -19.64 3.98 -2.46
C TYR A 357 -19.89 3.06 -1.27
N GLY A 358 -21.17 2.76 -0.98
CA GLY A 358 -21.59 1.94 0.15
C GLY A 358 -20.97 0.55 0.14
N HIS A 359 -20.74 -0.02 -1.03
CA HIS A 359 -20.09 -1.32 -1.19
C HIS A 359 -18.62 -1.33 -0.74
N ILE A 360 -18.00 -0.15 -0.54
CA ILE A 360 -16.62 0.01 -0.03
C ILE A 360 -16.64 0.63 1.37
N LEU A 361 -17.42 1.71 1.55
CA LEU A 361 -17.30 2.60 2.72
C LEU A 361 -18.40 2.40 3.78
N ARG A 362 -19.50 1.71 3.43
CA ARG A 362 -20.56 1.39 4.37
C ARG A 362 -20.26 0.09 5.11
N THR A 363 -19.19 0.11 5.85
CA THR A 363 -18.77 -1.01 6.68
C THR A 363 -18.37 -0.52 8.06
N ARG A 364 -18.71 -1.28 9.08
CA ARG A 364 -18.29 -1.02 10.45
C ARG A 364 -17.00 -1.74 10.79
N LEU A 365 -16.79 -2.91 10.20
CA LEU A 365 -15.56 -3.70 10.30
C LEU A 365 -14.92 -3.77 8.89
N PRO A 366 -13.97 -2.89 8.58
CA PRO A 366 -13.33 -2.86 7.26
C PRO A 366 -12.34 -4.02 7.10
N GLU A 367 -12.17 -4.49 5.85
CA GLU A 367 -11.12 -5.44 5.50
C GLU A 367 -9.74 -4.76 5.45
N VAL A 368 -9.72 -3.47 5.11
CA VAL A 368 -8.51 -2.67 5.05
C VAL A 368 -8.40 -1.82 6.29
N ASP A 369 -7.48 -2.17 7.17
CA ASP A 369 -6.98 -1.30 8.23
C ASP A 369 -5.62 -0.76 7.80
N LEU A 370 -5.52 0.56 7.64
CA LEU A 370 -4.26 1.19 7.23
C LEU A 370 -3.14 1.03 8.27
N THR A 371 -3.50 0.88 9.54
CA THR A 371 -2.53 0.59 10.60
C THR A 371 -1.90 -0.80 10.37
N ASP A 372 -2.73 -1.81 10.14
CA ASP A 372 -2.28 -3.16 9.80
C ASP A 372 -1.47 -3.19 8.49
N VAL A 373 -1.94 -2.48 7.46
CA VAL A 373 -1.26 -2.39 6.16
C VAL A 373 0.17 -1.88 6.32
N VAL A 374 0.38 -0.86 7.14
CA VAL A 374 1.71 -0.27 7.34
C VAL A 374 2.58 -1.08 8.30
N LEU A 375 2.03 -1.49 9.45
CA LEU A 375 2.78 -2.22 10.47
C LEU A 375 3.24 -3.60 9.97
N ASN A 376 2.36 -4.32 9.30
CA ASN A 376 2.64 -5.63 8.73
C ASN A 376 3.21 -5.56 7.30
N ARG A 377 3.58 -4.36 6.84
CA ARG A 377 4.21 -4.18 5.53
C ARG A 377 3.40 -4.80 4.38
N ARG A 378 2.06 -4.71 4.45
CA ARG A 378 1.17 -5.19 3.40
C ARG A 378 1.18 -4.27 2.19
N ILE A 379 0.52 -4.68 1.13
CA ILE A 379 0.47 -3.99 -0.16
C ILE A 379 -0.97 -3.52 -0.37
N LEU A 380 -1.15 -2.22 -0.57
CA LEU A 380 -2.45 -1.64 -0.85
C LEU A 380 -2.42 -0.91 -2.19
N CYS A 381 -3.33 -1.28 -3.09
CA CYS A 381 -3.60 -0.56 -4.33
C CYS A 381 -4.93 0.16 -4.20
N VAL A 382 -4.96 1.44 -4.58
CA VAL A 382 -6.17 2.27 -4.60
C VAL A 382 -6.37 2.80 -6.01
N LEU A 383 -7.51 2.48 -6.63
CA LEU A 383 -7.87 2.93 -7.98
C LEU A 383 -9.00 3.96 -7.89
N LEU A 384 -8.74 5.16 -8.39
CA LEU A 384 -9.70 6.26 -8.38
C LEU A 384 -10.34 6.44 -9.78
N PRO A 385 -11.66 6.70 -9.88
CA PRO A 385 -12.42 6.61 -11.13
C PRO A 385 -12.36 7.92 -11.96
N ALA A 386 -11.19 8.32 -12.45
CA ALA A 386 -11.01 9.61 -13.12
C ALA A 386 -11.92 9.84 -14.35
N LEU A 387 -12.24 8.79 -15.10
CA LEU A 387 -13.10 8.90 -16.29
C LEU A 387 -14.59 8.76 -15.99
N GLU A 388 -14.96 8.20 -14.83
CA GLU A 388 -16.35 7.90 -14.49
C GLU A 388 -17.01 9.03 -13.69
N LYS A 389 -16.20 9.88 -13.06
CA LYS A 389 -16.65 10.85 -12.04
C LYS A 389 -16.18 12.26 -12.33
N SER A 390 -16.89 13.22 -11.74
CA SER A 390 -16.48 14.62 -11.81
C SER A 390 -15.13 14.85 -11.11
N PRO A 391 -14.35 15.87 -11.50
CA PRO A 391 -13.09 16.19 -10.82
C PRO A 391 -13.25 16.45 -9.32
N GLU A 392 -14.38 17.00 -8.90
CA GLU A 392 -14.69 17.28 -7.48
C GLU A 392 -14.94 15.99 -6.69
N GLU A 393 -15.71 15.09 -7.27
CA GLU A 393 -15.98 13.77 -6.66
C GLU A 393 -14.70 12.94 -6.56
N LEU A 394 -13.88 12.94 -7.61
CA LEU A 394 -12.57 12.30 -7.62
C LEU A 394 -11.65 12.86 -6.52
N ALA A 395 -11.59 14.19 -6.40
CA ALA A 395 -10.83 14.84 -5.35
C ALA A 395 -11.35 14.46 -3.94
N ASN A 396 -12.66 14.32 -3.77
CA ASN A 396 -13.25 13.90 -2.49
C ASN A 396 -12.88 12.47 -2.12
N LEU A 397 -12.88 11.53 -3.07
CA LEU A 397 -12.42 10.15 -2.84
C LEU A 397 -10.93 10.13 -2.44
N GLY A 398 -10.11 10.88 -3.15
CA GLY A 398 -8.69 11.04 -2.81
C GLY A 398 -8.49 11.62 -1.41
N LYS A 399 -9.30 12.62 -1.02
CA LYS A 399 -9.25 13.20 0.34
C LYS A 399 -9.52 12.16 1.43
N ILE A 400 -10.45 11.23 1.20
CA ILE A 400 -10.74 10.15 2.16
C ILE A 400 -9.49 9.29 2.37
N VAL A 401 -8.89 8.82 1.29
CA VAL A 401 -7.68 7.97 1.34
C VAL A 401 -6.53 8.70 2.02
N ILE A 402 -6.28 9.95 1.62
CA ILE A 402 -5.21 10.79 2.18
C ILE A 402 -5.46 11.11 3.66
N ALA A 403 -6.70 11.43 4.05
CA ALA A 403 -7.03 11.73 5.43
C ALA A 403 -6.88 10.50 6.33
N THR A 404 -7.26 9.32 5.85
CA THR A 404 -7.08 8.06 6.58
C THR A 404 -5.59 7.71 6.74
N LEU A 405 -4.79 7.92 5.69
CA LEU A 405 -3.33 7.82 5.75
C LEU A 405 -2.73 8.77 6.79
N LYS A 406 -3.16 10.03 6.78
CA LYS A 406 -2.70 11.04 7.75
C LYS A 406 -3.09 10.68 9.19
N ALA A 407 -4.29 10.16 9.41
CA ALA A 407 -4.77 9.70 10.71
C ALA A 407 -3.89 8.55 11.25
N MET A 408 -3.61 7.57 10.40
CA MET A 408 -2.73 6.46 10.74
C MET A 408 -1.30 6.91 11.06
N MET A 409 -0.74 7.81 10.26
CA MET A 409 0.60 8.37 10.52
C MET A 409 0.65 9.13 11.84
N ALA A 410 -0.41 9.89 12.17
CA ALA A 410 -0.50 10.62 13.44
C ALA A 410 -0.54 9.66 14.65
N ALA A 411 -1.29 8.56 14.55
CA ALA A 411 -1.32 7.52 15.58
C ALA A 411 0.06 6.87 15.78
N GLY A 412 0.85 6.71 14.69
CA GLY A 412 2.22 6.19 14.74
C GLY A 412 3.24 7.08 15.47
N LEU A 413 2.93 8.37 15.70
CA LEU A 413 3.79 9.26 16.52
C LEU A 413 3.79 8.86 18.00
N GLY A 414 2.69 8.24 18.47
CA GLY A 414 2.46 7.92 19.87
C GLY A 414 1.98 9.13 20.68
N ASP A 415 1.32 8.87 21.77
CA ASP A 415 0.71 9.85 22.69
C ASP A 415 1.43 9.91 24.04
N SER A 416 2.18 8.86 24.37
CA SER A 416 2.86 8.71 25.65
C SER A 416 4.28 9.28 25.60
N VAL A 417 4.61 10.10 26.61
CA VAL A 417 5.95 10.70 26.78
C VAL A 417 6.68 10.19 28.02
N GLU A 418 5.96 9.49 28.91
CA GLU A 418 6.49 8.90 30.14
C GLU A 418 6.46 7.38 30.05
N GLY A 419 7.56 6.70 30.37
CA GLY A 419 7.69 5.24 30.35
C GLY A 419 9.13 4.81 30.06
N GLU A 420 9.35 3.52 29.89
CA GLU A 420 10.65 3.01 29.50
C GLU A 420 11.01 3.44 28.06
N TYR A 421 12.26 3.88 27.86
CA TYR A 421 12.76 4.34 26.55
C TYR A 421 12.56 3.26 25.47
N LYS A 422 12.77 2.01 25.83
CA LYS A 422 12.61 0.87 24.93
C LYS A 422 11.16 0.73 24.41
N ASP A 423 10.17 0.95 25.28
CA ASP A 423 8.76 0.86 24.91
C ASP A 423 8.29 2.09 24.14
N LEU A 424 8.77 3.27 24.52
CA LEU A 424 8.37 4.53 23.92
C LEU A 424 9.05 4.82 22.57
N ILE A 425 10.27 4.34 22.35
CA ILE A 425 11.08 4.70 21.18
C ILE A 425 11.43 3.48 20.32
N ASP A 426 12.01 2.43 20.91
CA ASP A 426 12.53 1.28 20.14
C ASP A 426 11.41 0.41 19.56
N LYS A 427 10.29 0.28 20.28
CA LYS A 427 9.11 -0.48 19.80
C LYS A 427 8.21 0.30 18.86
N LYS A 428 8.53 1.58 18.54
CA LYS A 428 7.75 2.32 17.56
C LYS A 428 7.79 1.62 16.20
N PRO A 429 6.64 1.51 15.52
CA PRO A 429 6.56 0.91 14.18
C PRO A 429 7.49 1.58 13.17
N THR A 430 7.97 2.77 13.51
CA THR A 430 8.75 3.67 12.67
C THR A 430 10.25 3.40 12.68
N THR A 431 10.73 2.50 13.55
CA THR A 431 12.17 2.18 13.68
C THR A 431 12.68 1.21 12.61
N ALA A 432 11.81 0.63 11.79
CA ALA A 432 12.23 -0.27 10.72
C ALA A 432 13.24 0.38 9.77
N GLU A 433 14.31 -0.33 9.41
CA GLU A 433 15.37 0.17 8.53
C GLU A 433 14.83 0.61 7.16
N THR A 434 13.98 -0.20 6.54
CA THR A 434 13.38 0.08 5.23
C THR A 434 12.17 0.98 5.39
N PRO A 435 12.11 2.15 4.71
CA PRO A 435 10.93 2.99 4.74
C PRO A 435 9.74 2.31 4.08
N TYR A 436 8.53 2.56 4.60
CA TYR A 436 7.30 2.15 3.95
C TYR A 436 6.97 3.11 2.81
N LEU A 437 6.75 2.59 1.61
CA LEU A 437 6.60 3.40 0.40
C LEU A 437 5.15 3.79 0.17
N CYS A 438 4.88 5.10 0.04
CA CYS A 438 3.58 5.64 -0.35
C CYS A 438 3.70 6.30 -1.72
N ILE A 439 3.17 5.67 -2.77
CA ILE A 439 3.18 6.18 -4.14
C ILE A 439 1.84 6.85 -4.42
N LEU A 440 1.88 8.13 -4.76
CA LEU A 440 0.73 8.94 -5.10
C LEU A 440 0.83 9.34 -6.58
N ASP A 441 0.29 8.50 -7.47
CA ASP A 441 0.32 8.74 -8.91
C ASP A 441 -0.81 9.66 -9.33
N GLU A 442 -0.51 10.59 -10.24
CA GLU A 442 -1.41 11.66 -10.67
C GLU A 442 -1.99 12.47 -9.51
N TYR A 443 -1.15 12.75 -8.50
CA TYR A 443 -1.55 13.43 -7.26
C TYR A 443 -2.33 14.74 -7.50
N GLY A 444 -2.05 15.44 -8.58
CA GLY A 444 -2.77 16.67 -8.95
C GLY A 444 -4.29 16.53 -9.10
N TYR A 445 -4.81 15.33 -9.37
CA TYR A 445 -6.24 15.10 -9.49
C TYR A 445 -6.96 15.06 -8.14
N TYR A 446 -6.24 14.68 -7.08
CA TYR A 446 -6.81 14.52 -5.73
C TYR A 446 -5.99 15.22 -4.65
N ALA A 447 -5.26 16.27 -5.02
CA ALA A 447 -4.45 17.03 -4.08
C ALA A 447 -5.30 17.63 -2.94
N VAL A 448 -4.80 17.55 -1.71
CA VAL A 448 -5.52 17.92 -0.48
C VAL A 448 -4.77 19.02 0.25
N LYS A 449 -5.49 20.07 0.68
CA LYS A 449 -4.92 21.11 1.54
C LYS A 449 -4.50 20.52 2.89
N GLY A 450 -3.33 20.92 3.39
CA GLY A 450 -2.76 20.48 4.66
C GLY A 450 -2.05 19.13 4.59
N PHE A 451 -1.85 18.56 3.38
CA PHE A 451 -1.09 17.33 3.22
C PHE A 451 0.43 17.58 3.11
N ALA A 452 0.85 18.78 2.72
CA ALA A 452 2.27 19.15 2.65
C ALA A 452 3.01 19.07 4.01
N VAL A 453 2.29 19.04 5.12
CA VAL A 453 2.87 18.77 6.46
C VAL A 453 3.35 17.31 6.55
N VAL A 454 2.71 16.38 5.85
CA VAL A 454 3.05 14.95 5.91
C VAL A 454 4.49 14.67 5.47
N PRO A 455 4.98 15.15 4.32
CA PRO A 455 6.38 14.97 3.95
C PRO A 455 7.38 15.47 5.00
N ALA A 456 7.07 16.57 5.67
CA ALA A 456 7.95 17.11 6.72
C ALA A 456 8.06 16.18 7.94
N GLN A 457 6.99 15.46 8.29
CA GLN A 457 6.91 14.59 9.47
C GLN A 457 7.12 13.11 9.15
N ALA A 458 6.70 12.67 7.97
CA ALA A 458 6.72 11.26 7.55
C ALA A 458 8.14 10.64 7.55
N ARG A 459 9.18 11.46 7.40
CA ARG A 459 10.57 11.02 7.51
C ARG A 459 10.86 10.35 8.87
N SER A 460 10.44 10.98 9.96
CA SER A 460 10.64 10.45 11.32
C SER A 460 9.76 9.23 11.60
N LEU A 461 8.68 9.07 10.85
CA LEU A 461 7.75 7.96 10.94
C LEU A 461 8.14 6.76 10.07
N GLY A 462 9.29 6.81 9.38
CA GLY A 462 9.76 5.71 8.55
C GLY A 462 9.03 5.56 7.21
N PHE A 463 8.39 6.63 6.71
CA PHE A 463 7.75 6.62 5.40
C PHE A 463 8.60 7.26 4.33
N SER A 464 8.42 6.78 3.09
CA SER A 464 8.88 7.44 1.87
C SER A 464 7.67 7.75 1.00
N VAL A 465 7.38 9.03 0.80
CA VAL A 465 6.29 9.47 -0.07
C VAL A 465 6.84 9.79 -1.45
N VAL A 466 6.24 9.22 -2.48
CA VAL A 466 6.54 9.48 -3.89
C VAL A 466 5.37 10.22 -4.49
N PHE A 467 5.55 11.50 -4.78
CA PHE A 467 4.58 12.31 -5.49
C PHE A 467 4.85 12.23 -6.98
N ALA A 468 3.85 11.82 -7.76
CA ALA A 468 3.97 11.76 -9.20
C ALA A 468 2.82 12.50 -9.89
N GLY A 469 3.12 13.16 -11.00
CA GLY A 469 2.15 13.87 -11.80
C GLY A 469 2.65 14.22 -13.19
N GLN A 470 1.80 14.85 -13.99
CA GLN A 470 2.19 15.24 -15.34
C GLN A 470 2.96 16.56 -15.34
N ASP A 471 2.48 17.53 -14.56
CA ASP A 471 3.02 18.88 -14.50
C ASP A 471 2.80 19.52 -13.12
N LEU A 472 3.51 20.60 -12.85
CA LEU A 472 3.40 21.38 -11.63
C LEU A 472 2.06 22.13 -11.52
N PRO A 473 1.49 22.72 -12.59
CA PRO A 473 0.19 23.38 -12.53
C PRO A 473 -0.93 22.48 -11.99
N ALA A 474 -0.90 21.18 -12.30
CA ALA A 474 -1.88 20.23 -11.75
C ALA A 474 -1.79 20.12 -10.21
N PHE A 475 -0.57 20.14 -9.64
CA PHE A 475 -0.36 20.14 -8.19
C PHE A 475 -0.82 21.45 -7.53
N GLN A 476 -0.71 22.57 -8.25
CA GLN A 476 -1.08 23.89 -7.76
C GLN A 476 -2.59 24.14 -7.73
N LYS A 477 -3.41 23.27 -8.37
CA LYS A 477 -4.87 23.40 -8.37
C LYS A 477 -5.47 23.45 -6.95
N ALA A 478 -4.93 22.68 -6.01
CA ALA A 478 -5.39 22.68 -4.62
C ALA A 478 -4.87 23.91 -3.86
N SER A 479 -3.58 24.22 -3.98
CA SER A 479 -2.91 25.39 -3.40
C SER A 479 -1.49 25.51 -3.97
N LYS A 480 -1.08 26.71 -4.34
CA LYS A 480 0.31 26.98 -4.77
C LYS A 480 1.31 26.79 -3.64
N GLU A 481 0.92 27.14 -2.43
CA GLU A 481 1.74 27.00 -1.21
C GLU A 481 2.00 25.53 -0.88
N GLU A 482 0.97 24.67 -1.02
CA GLU A 482 1.08 23.22 -0.83
C GLU A 482 2.05 22.60 -1.85
N ALA A 483 1.89 22.94 -3.14
CA ALA A 483 2.76 22.46 -4.19
C ALA A 483 4.22 22.89 -3.97
N ALA A 484 4.44 24.14 -3.56
CA ALA A 484 5.76 24.67 -3.24
C ALA A 484 6.38 23.94 -2.02
N SER A 485 5.57 23.68 -0.99
CA SER A 485 6.02 22.96 0.21
C SER A 485 6.38 21.50 -0.12
N ILE A 486 5.58 20.80 -0.95
CA ILE A 486 5.91 19.46 -1.45
C ILE A 486 7.24 19.50 -2.20
N GLY A 487 7.41 20.46 -3.12
CA GLY A 487 8.64 20.65 -3.87
C GLY A 487 9.86 20.90 -2.98
N ALA A 488 9.70 21.65 -1.88
CA ALA A 488 10.78 21.93 -0.93
C ALA A 488 11.16 20.71 -0.07
N ASN A 489 10.18 19.88 0.32
CA ASN A 489 10.38 18.73 1.22
C ASN A 489 10.76 17.42 0.49
N THR A 490 10.79 17.40 -0.82
CA THR A 490 11.22 16.24 -1.63
C THR A 490 12.65 16.44 -2.13
N ASN A 491 13.62 15.68 -1.62
CA ASN A 491 15.03 15.86 -1.98
C ASN A 491 15.43 15.14 -3.27
N ILE A 492 14.74 14.04 -3.60
CA ILE A 492 14.93 13.37 -4.88
C ILE A 492 13.90 13.92 -5.84
N LYS A 493 14.36 14.61 -6.89
CA LYS A 493 13.46 15.12 -7.93
C LYS A 493 13.80 14.46 -9.26
N ILE A 494 12.78 14.05 -9.98
CA ILE A 494 12.94 13.32 -11.23
C ILE A 494 12.07 13.99 -12.30
N CYS A 495 12.70 14.37 -13.38
CA CYS A 495 12.03 14.88 -14.57
C CYS A 495 12.14 13.88 -15.70
N MET A 496 11.04 13.25 -16.03
CA MET A 496 10.92 12.43 -17.22
C MET A 496 10.54 13.33 -18.42
N LYS A 497 10.25 12.76 -19.59
CA LYS A 497 9.87 13.54 -20.76
C LYS A 497 8.84 14.62 -20.39
N LEU A 498 9.17 15.88 -20.69
CA LEU A 498 8.38 17.04 -20.32
C LEU A 498 7.90 17.79 -21.57
N GLU A 499 6.58 18.05 -21.63
CA GLU A 499 5.99 18.86 -22.69
C GLU A 499 5.59 20.28 -22.22
N ASP A 500 5.44 20.50 -20.89
CA ASP A 500 5.14 21.83 -20.34
C ASP A 500 6.36 22.76 -20.44
N PRO A 501 6.29 23.83 -21.26
CA PRO A 501 7.40 24.76 -21.45
C PRO A 501 7.42 25.89 -20.42
N THR A 502 6.53 25.88 -19.43
CA THR A 502 6.28 27.01 -18.52
C THR A 502 6.69 26.68 -17.07
N GLU A 503 5.73 26.48 -16.19
CA GLU A 503 5.97 26.39 -14.76
C GLU A 503 6.79 25.15 -14.35
N THR A 504 6.54 24.00 -14.96
CA THR A 504 7.28 22.77 -14.65
C THR A 504 8.72 22.84 -15.16
N TRP A 505 8.90 23.37 -16.37
CA TRP A 505 10.23 23.66 -16.90
C TRP A 505 11.00 24.60 -16.00
N ASP A 506 10.41 25.75 -15.63
CA ASP A 506 11.04 26.77 -14.78
C ASP A 506 11.44 26.21 -13.41
N PHE A 507 10.60 25.33 -12.84
CA PHE A 507 10.90 24.61 -11.61
C PHE A 507 12.17 23.75 -11.72
N PHE A 508 12.31 22.95 -12.77
CA PHE A 508 13.48 22.10 -12.94
C PHE A 508 14.74 22.86 -13.34
N MET A 509 14.58 23.91 -14.15
CA MET A 509 15.69 24.80 -14.49
C MET A 509 16.28 25.45 -13.22
N LYS A 510 15.41 26.01 -12.35
CA LYS A 510 15.83 26.63 -11.08
C LYS A 510 16.40 25.58 -10.10
N THR A 511 15.84 24.38 -10.06
CA THR A 511 16.35 23.27 -9.24
C THR A 511 17.73 22.83 -9.70
N GLY A 512 17.96 22.77 -11.02
CA GLY A 512 19.26 22.41 -11.61
C GLY A 512 20.33 23.46 -11.39
N GLY A 513 19.91 24.71 -11.34
CA GLY A 513 20.82 25.85 -11.24
C GLY A 513 21.63 26.06 -12.50
N GLU A 514 22.65 26.92 -12.40
CA GLU A 514 23.48 27.33 -13.50
C GLU A 514 24.95 26.91 -13.25
N SER A 515 25.70 26.75 -14.33
CA SER A 515 27.13 26.46 -14.29
C SER A 515 27.88 27.31 -15.31
N TYR A 516 29.16 27.56 -15.05
CA TYR A 516 30.02 28.22 -16.02
C TYR A 516 30.58 27.20 -17.01
N VAL A 517 30.38 27.51 -18.29
CA VAL A 517 30.93 26.72 -19.40
C VAL A 517 31.83 27.58 -20.27
N THR A 518 32.85 26.96 -20.83
CA THR A 518 33.76 27.63 -21.76
C THR A 518 33.21 27.50 -23.17
N HIS A 519 32.92 28.59 -23.81
CA HIS A 519 32.32 28.68 -25.11
C HIS A 519 33.28 29.34 -26.11
N VAL A 520 33.23 28.93 -27.38
CA VAL A 520 34.01 29.55 -28.46
C VAL A 520 33.35 30.88 -28.85
N ASP A 521 34.13 31.96 -28.85
CA ASP A 521 33.64 33.31 -29.11
C ASP A 521 33.10 33.49 -30.56
N SER A 522 33.76 32.92 -31.56
CA SER A 522 33.42 33.04 -32.96
C SER A 522 34.06 31.96 -33.83
N PHE A 523 33.54 31.79 -35.01
CA PHE A 523 34.16 30.98 -36.06
C PHE A 523 34.85 31.91 -37.08
N GLN A 524 36.09 31.59 -37.44
CA GLN A 524 36.85 32.29 -38.48
C GLN A 524 36.97 31.41 -39.73
N VAL A 525 36.91 32.02 -40.89
CA VAL A 525 37.17 31.28 -42.14
C VAL A 525 38.62 30.77 -42.12
N ASP A 526 38.79 29.46 -42.29
CA ASP A 526 40.10 28.86 -42.42
C ASP A 526 40.73 29.29 -43.73
N GLN A 527 41.66 30.22 -43.65
CA GLN A 527 42.37 30.79 -44.86
C GLN A 527 43.17 29.75 -45.64
N GLY A 528 43.42 28.57 -45.08
CA GLY A 528 44.12 27.46 -45.76
C GLY A 528 43.17 26.46 -46.44
N SER A 529 41.87 26.57 -46.27
CA SER A 529 40.90 25.62 -46.81
C SER A 529 40.34 26.04 -48.15
N VAL A 530 40.61 25.19 -49.16
CA VAL A 530 40.09 25.39 -50.56
C VAL A 530 38.56 25.29 -50.60
N LEU A 531 37.89 24.76 -49.59
CA LEU A 531 36.46 24.51 -49.48
C LEU A 531 35.71 25.55 -48.63
N GLY A 532 36.37 26.64 -48.17
CA GLY A 532 35.73 27.68 -47.38
C GLY A 532 35.20 27.18 -46.01
N THR A 533 35.93 26.23 -45.39
CA THR A 533 35.55 25.71 -44.07
C THR A 533 35.82 26.73 -42.98
N TYR A 534 34.98 26.71 -41.91
CA TYR A 534 35.16 27.57 -40.75
C TYR A 534 35.97 26.79 -39.67
N ALA A 535 36.98 27.46 -39.11
CA ALA A 535 37.72 26.98 -37.95
C ALA A 535 37.34 27.80 -36.71
N ASP A 536 37.49 27.22 -35.55
CA ASP A 536 37.23 27.92 -34.28
C ASP A 536 38.21 29.07 -34.07
N ALA A 537 37.71 30.22 -33.65
CA ALA A 537 38.60 31.29 -33.20
C ALA A 537 39.39 30.81 -31.95
N LYS A 538 40.64 31.29 -31.84
CA LYS A 538 41.54 30.92 -30.74
C LYS A 538 41.08 31.43 -29.35
N GLY A 539 40.04 32.28 -29.29
CA GLY A 539 39.48 32.83 -28.08
C GLY A 539 38.36 31.94 -27.52
N ALA A 540 38.32 31.82 -26.21
CA ALA A 540 37.23 31.14 -25.49
C ALA A 540 36.73 32.01 -24.36
N ARG A 541 35.40 32.17 -24.27
CA ARG A 541 34.74 32.99 -23.26
C ARG A 541 34.06 32.12 -22.23
N LEU A 542 34.08 32.55 -20.97
CA LEU A 542 33.33 31.91 -19.90
C LEU A 542 31.89 32.45 -19.90
N GLU A 543 30.94 31.56 -20.09
CA GLU A 543 29.52 31.91 -20.10
C GLU A 543 28.79 31.14 -19.01
N LYS A 544 27.83 31.78 -18.33
CA LYS A 544 26.95 31.18 -17.34
C LYS A 544 25.73 30.59 -18.04
N ARG A 545 25.50 29.26 -17.94
CA ARG A 545 24.40 28.58 -18.58
C ARG A 545 23.61 27.71 -17.59
N ALA A 546 22.33 27.55 -17.87
CA ALA A 546 21.49 26.59 -17.17
C ALA A 546 22.04 25.15 -17.36
N ARG A 547 22.04 24.37 -16.31
CA ARG A 547 22.52 22.98 -16.32
C ARG A 547 21.55 22.03 -17.00
N VAL A 548 20.31 22.43 -17.22
CA VAL A 548 19.24 21.64 -17.87
C VAL A 548 18.61 22.53 -18.93
N ASP A 549 18.47 22.02 -20.14
CA ASP A 549 17.79 22.69 -21.25
C ASP A 549 16.41 22.04 -21.48
N LEU A 550 15.45 22.84 -21.97
CA LEU A 550 14.11 22.35 -22.28
C LEU A 550 14.12 21.26 -23.37
N LEU A 551 15.00 21.41 -24.36
CA LEU A 551 15.14 20.43 -25.44
C LEU A 551 15.63 19.07 -24.89
N ASP A 552 16.60 19.09 -23.95
CA ASP A 552 17.08 17.86 -23.30
C ASP A 552 15.94 17.10 -22.60
N LEU A 553 14.95 17.82 -22.04
CA LEU A 553 13.80 17.21 -21.37
C LEU A 553 12.73 16.72 -22.37
N LYS A 554 12.58 17.40 -23.51
CA LYS A 554 11.64 16.99 -24.57
C LYS A 554 12.14 15.79 -25.37
N GLU A 555 13.44 15.69 -25.62
CA GLU A 555 14.07 14.61 -26.38
C GLU A 555 14.20 13.30 -25.61
N GLN A 556 13.84 13.26 -24.32
CA GLN A 556 13.87 12.03 -23.56
C GLN A 556 12.94 10.98 -24.17
N THR A 557 13.43 9.77 -24.28
CA THR A 557 12.64 8.60 -24.67
C THR A 557 11.90 8.02 -23.47
N GLU A 558 10.99 7.10 -23.73
CA GLU A 558 10.24 6.42 -22.66
C GLU A 558 11.19 5.75 -21.64
N GLY A 559 10.94 6.01 -20.36
CA GLY A 559 11.76 5.52 -19.26
C GLY A 559 13.04 6.31 -18.98
N GLU A 560 13.42 7.27 -19.84
CA GLU A 560 14.53 8.17 -19.55
C GLU A 560 14.09 9.30 -18.60
N ALA A 561 15.04 9.75 -17.77
CA ALA A 561 14.79 10.80 -16.80
C ALA A 561 16.07 11.57 -16.43
N HIS A 562 15.87 12.82 -16.04
CA HIS A 562 16.89 13.58 -15.31
C HIS A 562 16.66 13.41 -13.81
N PHE A 563 17.64 12.86 -13.11
CA PHE A 563 17.65 12.64 -11.67
C PHE A 563 18.37 13.78 -10.97
N PHE A 564 17.66 14.53 -10.16
CA PHE A 564 18.20 15.63 -9.35
C PHE A 564 18.30 15.15 -7.90
N PHE A 565 19.51 15.08 -7.39
CA PHE A 565 19.74 14.73 -6.01
C PHE A 565 20.92 15.54 -5.46
N ARG A 566 20.64 16.34 -4.44
CA ARG A 566 21.59 17.34 -3.92
C ARG A 566 22.05 18.30 -5.05
N SER A 567 23.37 18.42 -5.27
CA SER A 567 23.94 19.23 -6.34
C SER A 567 24.19 18.47 -7.65
N LYS A 568 23.88 17.17 -7.68
CA LYS A 568 24.12 16.32 -8.85
C LYS A 568 22.87 16.20 -9.71
N ILE A 569 23.08 16.24 -11.02
CA ILE A 569 22.06 15.98 -12.04
C ILE A 569 22.63 14.87 -12.92
N VAL A 570 21.86 13.81 -13.08
CA VAL A 570 22.27 12.64 -13.88
C VAL A 570 21.13 12.30 -14.84
N ARG A 571 21.46 12.21 -16.13
CA ARG A 571 20.52 11.69 -17.13
C ARG A 571 20.66 10.18 -17.16
N GLY A 572 19.59 9.46 -16.81
CA GLY A 572 19.58 8.02 -16.73
C GLY A 572 18.30 7.43 -17.30
N ARG A 573 18.23 6.13 -17.30
CA ARG A 573 17.05 5.35 -17.67
C ARG A 573 16.66 4.46 -16.50
N PHE A 574 15.38 4.48 -16.15
CA PHE A 574 14.83 3.56 -15.16
C PHE A 574 14.98 2.11 -15.61
N PHE A 575 15.17 1.21 -14.65
CA PHE A 575 15.02 -0.19 -14.97
C PHE A 575 13.53 -0.54 -15.15
N TYR A 576 13.26 -1.51 -15.98
CA TYR A 576 11.91 -1.95 -16.30
C TYR A 576 11.63 -3.27 -15.59
N ALA A 577 10.81 -3.23 -14.55
CA ALA A 577 10.49 -4.40 -13.72
C ALA A 577 9.79 -5.53 -14.51
N ASN A 578 8.94 -5.17 -15.49
CA ASN A 578 8.25 -6.04 -16.43
C ASN A 578 7.82 -7.40 -15.84
N PRO A 579 6.92 -7.42 -14.86
CA PRO A 579 6.48 -8.68 -14.26
C PRO A 579 5.75 -9.53 -15.31
N LYS A 580 6.01 -10.84 -15.32
CA LYS A 580 5.30 -11.75 -16.23
C LYS A 580 3.80 -11.75 -15.89
N PRO A 581 2.91 -11.52 -16.86
CA PRO A 581 1.49 -11.50 -16.63
C PRO A 581 0.99 -12.83 -16.09
N VAL A 582 0.14 -12.78 -15.07
CA VAL A 582 -0.51 -13.96 -14.50
C VAL A 582 -1.70 -14.39 -15.35
N LYS A 583 -2.01 -15.67 -15.35
CA LYS A 583 -3.17 -16.22 -16.09
C LYS A 583 -4.51 -15.84 -15.45
N ARG A 584 -4.57 -15.68 -14.13
CA ARG A 584 -5.78 -15.33 -13.37
C ARG A 584 -5.41 -14.40 -12.24
N MET A 585 -6.27 -13.42 -12.00
CA MET A 585 -6.20 -12.52 -10.86
C MET A 585 -7.42 -12.79 -9.97
N HIS A 586 -7.27 -12.55 -8.68
CA HIS A 586 -8.34 -12.61 -7.70
C HIS A 586 -8.21 -11.44 -6.73
N LEU A 587 -9.29 -11.14 -6.05
CA LEU A 587 -9.32 -10.19 -4.96
C LEU A 587 -9.29 -10.97 -3.65
N ASN A 588 -8.38 -10.61 -2.75
CA ASN A 588 -8.31 -11.22 -1.44
C ASN A 588 -9.46 -10.71 -0.57
N HIS A 589 -10.09 -11.61 0.15
CA HIS A 589 -11.15 -11.32 1.10
C HIS A 589 -10.78 -11.89 2.45
N PHE A 590 -10.80 -11.04 3.46
CA PHE A 590 -10.46 -11.41 4.83
C PHE A 590 -11.72 -11.35 5.69
N LEU A 591 -11.91 -12.39 6.50
CA LEU A 591 -12.85 -12.34 7.59
C LEU A 591 -12.13 -11.73 8.78
N MET A 592 -12.67 -10.64 9.32
CA MET A 592 -12.18 -10.11 10.59
C MET A 592 -12.66 -11.02 11.71
N VAL A 593 -11.71 -11.45 12.51
CA VAL A 593 -11.95 -12.23 13.72
C VAL A 593 -11.58 -11.35 14.91
N ASP A 594 -12.38 -11.39 15.97
CA ASP A 594 -12.05 -10.66 17.18
C ASP A 594 -10.67 -11.09 17.69
N ALA A 595 -9.92 -10.13 18.22
CA ALA A 595 -8.64 -10.43 18.84
C ALA A 595 -8.85 -11.45 19.97
N PRO A 596 -7.99 -12.48 20.08
CA PRO A 596 -8.09 -13.42 21.18
C PRO A 596 -7.91 -12.68 22.53
N THR A 597 -8.61 -13.13 23.55
CA THR A 597 -8.41 -12.60 24.91
C THR A 597 -7.00 -12.93 25.41
N ASP A 598 -6.45 -12.10 26.29
CA ASP A 598 -5.12 -12.32 26.87
C ASP A 598 -4.99 -13.73 27.49
N GLU A 599 -6.06 -14.24 28.12
CA GLU A 599 -6.09 -15.61 28.62
C GLU A 599 -6.02 -16.67 27.51
N ALA A 600 -6.59 -16.41 26.35
CA ALA A 600 -6.52 -17.31 25.21
C ALA A 600 -5.13 -17.31 24.58
N VAL A 601 -4.48 -16.13 24.52
CA VAL A 601 -3.10 -15.97 24.04
C VAL A 601 -2.14 -16.71 24.98
N GLU A 602 -2.26 -16.51 26.30
CA GLU A 602 -1.41 -17.20 27.28
C GLU A 602 -1.56 -18.73 27.22
N LYS A 603 -2.79 -19.23 27.02
CA LYS A 603 -3.03 -20.64 26.79
C LYS A 603 -2.46 -21.14 25.47
N LEU A 604 -2.53 -20.31 24.42
CA LEU A 604 -1.98 -20.64 23.12
C LEU A 604 -0.45 -20.69 23.16
N GLU A 605 0.20 -19.75 23.84
CA GLU A 605 1.66 -19.75 24.04
C GLU A 605 2.12 -21.02 24.74
N LYS A 606 1.49 -21.39 25.86
CA LYS A 606 1.80 -22.65 26.56
C LYS A 606 1.58 -23.89 25.68
N THR A 607 0.55 -23.87 24.83
CA THR A 607 0.26 -24.96 23.90
C THR A 607 1.26 -24.96 22.74
N PHE A 608 1.68 -23.79 22.28
CA PHE A 608 2.68 -23.65 21.23
C PHE A 608 4.06 -24.12 21.68
N ASP A 609 4.46 -23.79 22.90
CA ASP A 609 5.70 -24.27 23.50
C ASP A 609 5.72 -25.80 23.61
N VAL A 610 4.59 -26.39 23.99
CA VAL A 610 4.43 -27.88 24.03
C VAL A 610 4.53 -28.44 22.60
N TYR A 611 3.85 -27.80 21.63
CA TYR A 611 3.89 -28.23 20.24
C TYR A 611 5.28 -28.08 19.64
N GLN A 612 5.97 -26.98 19.89
CA GLN A 612 7.34 -26.73 19.44
C GLN A 612 8.29 -27.77 20.06
N SER A 613 8.16 -28.05 21.36
CA SER A 613 8.95 -29.08 22.02
C SER A 613 8.71 -30.48 21.47
N LEU A 614 7.48 -30.76 21.02
CA LEU A 614 7.13 -32.01 20.34
C LEU A 614 7.74 -32.11 18.95
N VAL A 615 7.71 -31.00 18.17
CA VAL A 615 8.31 -30.95 16.84
C VAL A 615 9.84 -31.04 16.91
N GLU A 616 10.47 -30.34 17.84
CA GLU A 616 11.92 -30.40 18.05
C GLU A 616 12.37 -31.80 18.49
N ARG A 617 11.55 -32.49 19.29
CA ARG A 617 11.84 -33.89 19.72
C ARG A 617 11.57 -34.91 18.63
N SER A 618 10.77 -34.60 17.61
CA SER A 618 10.48 -35.54 16.53
C SER A 618 11.71 -35.90 15.68
N ASP A 619 12.71 -35.02 15.62
CA ASP A 619 13.98 -35.27 14.91
C ASP A 619 14.93 -36.24 15.69
N THR A 620 14.71 -36.46 16.98
CA THR A 620 15.57 -37.28 17.82
C THR A 620 15.07 -38.71 18.05
N GLY A 621 14.13 -39.17 17.20
CA GLY A 621 13.62 -40.55 17.30
C GLY A 621 12.69 -40.75 18.51
N TRP A 622 11.80 -39.80 18.73
CA TRP A 622 10.82 -39.83 19.79
C TRP A 622 9.97 -41.12 19.74
N ALA A 623 10.26 -42.04 20.65
CA ALA A 623 9.36 -43.12 20.94
C ALA A 623 8.39 -42.64 22.02
N PRO A 624 7.08 -42.74 21.85
CA PRO A 624 6.13 -42.32 22.88
C PRO A 624 6.09 -43.30 24.04
N SER A 625 7.18 -43.34 24.82
CA SER A 625 7.32 -44.28 25.95
C SER A 625 6.43 -43.94 27.16
N HIS A 626 5.69 -42.83 27.11
CA HIS A 626 4.86 -42.34 28.22
C HIS A 626 3.42 -41.97 27.84
N LEU A 627 3.01 -42.22 26.60
CA LEU A 627 1.59 -42.14 26.27
C LEU A 627 0.93 -43.44 26.75
N PRO A 628 -0.24 -43.40 27.45
CA PRO A 628 -0.98 -44.61 27.76
C PRO A 628 -1.18 -45.41 26.48
N ASP A 629 -1.03 -46.71 26.59
CA ASP A 629 -1.27 -47.65 25.48
C ASP A 629 -2.70 -47.47 24.95
N ASN A 630 -2.85 -46.51 24.06
CA ASN A 630 -4.09 -46.31 23.34
C ASN A 630 -3.85 -46.80 21.92
N GLU A 631 -4.59 -47.84 21.56
CA GLU A 631 -4.54 -48.47 20.23
C GLU A 631 -4.66 -47.44 19.09
N GLU A 632 -5.46 -46.40 19.30
CA GLU A 632 -5.69 -45.34 18.35
C GLU A 632 -4.43 -44.47 18.13
N VAL A 633 -3.77 -44.08 19.23
CA VAL A 633 -2.51 -43.28 19.17
C VAL A 633 -1.41 -44.11 18.51
N THR A 634 -1.31 -45.40 18.86
CA THR A 634 -0.33 -46.33 18.25
C THR A 634 -0.56 -46.42 16.74
N ARG A 635 -1.81 -46.51 16.32
CA ARG A 635 -2.18 -46.62 14.90
C ARG A 635 -1.93 -45.33 14.13
N ILE A 636 -2.30 -44.15 14.65
CA ILE A 636 -1.96 -42.86 14.05
C ILE A 636 -0.45 -42.72 13.91
N THR A 637 0.31 -43.10 14.94
CA THR A 637 1.77 -43.08 14.92
C THR A 637 2.35 -44.00 13.83
N GLN A 638 1.78 -45.17 13.65
CA GLN A 638 2.18 -46.11 12.58
C GLN A 638 1.88 -45.50 11.19
N LEU A 639 0.72 -44.91 11.01
CA LEU A 639 0.35 -44.24 9.75
C LEU A 639 1.27 -43.05 9.47
N MET A 640 1.64 -42.27 10.48
CA MET A 640 2.61 -41.19 10.35
C MET A 640 4.01 -41.68 9.97
N GLN A 641 4.41 -42.85 10.47
CA GLN A 641 5.69 -43.48 10.15
C GLN A 641 5.74 -44.04 8.70
N GLN A 642 4.61 -44.46 8.14
CA GLN A 642 4.52 -44.92 6.77
C GLN A 642 4.68 -43.79 5.73
N ASN A 643 4.37 -42.58 6.10
CA ASN A 643 4.37 -41.39 5.23
C ASN A 643 5.61 -40.48 5.42
N LYS A 644 6.72 -41.04 5.90
CA LYS A 644 7.96 -40.28 6.29
C LYS A 644 8.54 -39.31 5.25
N ASN A 645 8.19 -39.41 3.97
CA ASN A 645 8.76 -38.57 2.90
C ASN A 645 8.01 -37.28 2.60
N ARG A 646 7.07 -36.85 3.47
CA ARG A 646 6.24 -35.68 3.28
C ARG A 646 6.47 -34.67 4.40
N THR A 647 6.09 -33.41 4.16
CA THR A 647 6.16 -32.40 5.23
C THR A 647 5.35 -32.85 6.46
N PRO A 648 5.77 -32.54 7.68
CA PRO A 648 5.11 -33.01 8.91
C PRO A 648 3.61 -32.72 8.96
N LEU A 649 3.17 -31.55 8.45
CA LEU A 649 1.77 -31.16 8.38
C LEU A 649 0.98 -32.05 7.41
N ILE A 650 1.49 -32.25 6.20
CA ILE A 650 0.84 -33.11 5.19
C ILE A 650 0.79 -34.56 5.67
N ASN A 651 1.85 -35.03 6.33
CA ASN A 651 1.91 -36.36 6.93
C ASN A 651 0.84 -36.52 8.02
N ALA A 652 0.73 -35.57 8.94
CA ALA A 652 -0.28 -35.60 10.00
C ALA A 652 -1.72 -35.59 9.41
N MET A 653 -1.98 -34.73 8.44
CA MET A 653 -3.30 -34.64 7.80
C MET A 653 -3.69 -35.92 7.06
N GLN A 654 -2.78 -36.55 6.33
CA GLN A 654 -3.03 -37.81 5.62
C GLN A 654 -3.15 -38.98 6.58
N SER A 655 -2.36 -38.99 7.64
CA SER A 655 -2.45 -40.08 8.66
C SER A 655 -3.78 -39.99 9.38
N LEU A 656 -4.28 -38.79 9.68
CA LEU A 656 -5.62 -38.59 10.24
C LEU A 656 -6.72 -39.03 9.26
N ALA A 657 -6.62 -38.68 7.98
CA ALA A 657 -7.59 -39.08 6.96
C ALA A 657 -7.62 -40.61 6.79
N ASN A 658 -6.45 -41.26 6.74
CA ASN A 658 -6.36 -42.72 6.66
C ASN A 658 -6.83 -43.40 7.95
N PHE A 659 -6.68 -42.78 9.10
CA PHE A 659 -7.20 -43.29 10.37
C PHE A 659 -8.73 -43.24 10.39
N GLU A 660 -9.35 -42.19 9.91
CA GLU A 660 -10.80 -42.07 9.83
C GLU A 660 -11.39 -43.08 8.83
N GLU A 661 -10.75 -43.29 7.67
CA GLU A 661 -11.21 -44.27 6.69
C GLU A 661 -11.32 -45.70 7.25
N HIS A 662 -10.52 -45.97 8.25
CA HIS A 662 -10.52 -47.31 8.87
C HIS A 662 -11.54 -47.45 10.03
N ILE A 663 -11.93 -46.33 10.63
CA ILE A 663 -13.04 -46.30 11.61
C ILE A 663 -14.38 -46.46 10.87
N GLU A 664 -14.53 -45.94 9.68
CA GLU A 664 -15.74 -46.06 8.85
C GLU A 664 -16.05 -47.51 8.45
N THR A 665 -15.05 -48.37 8.34
CA THR A 665 -15.28 -49.78 7.97
C THR A 665 -15.79 -50.63 9.13
N ASN A 666 -15.80 -50.13 10.38
CA ASN A 666 -16.06 -50.96 11.55
C ASN A 666 -17.14 -50.48 12.53
N ASP A 667 -18.08 -49.55 12.24
CA ASP A 667 -19.25 -49.31 13.13
C ASP A 667 -19.63 -47.83 13.38
N ILE A 668 -19.20 -46.87 12.56
CA ILE A 668 -19.87 -45.55 12.57
C ILE A 668 -20.95 -45.56 11.47
N PRO A 669 -22.24 -45.42 11.80
CA PRO A 669 -23.26 -45.39 10.79
C PRO A 669 -23.00 -44.23 9.84
N ALA A 670 -23.15 -44.47 8.53
CA ALA A 670 -23.03 -43.48 7.48
C ALA A 670 -23.86 -42.19 7.76
N SER A 671 -24.88 -42.31 8.62
CA SER A 671 -25.68 -41.22 9.18
C SER A 671 -24.89 -40.16 9.92
N PHE A 672 -23.69 -40.44 10.49
CA PHE A 672 -22.91 -39.40 11.21
C PHE A 672 -22.34 -38.37 10.23
N PHE A 673 -21.84 -38.80 9.07
CA PHE A 673 -21.35 -37.88 8.04
C PHE A 673 -22.52 -37.22 7.30
N ASP A 674 -23.62 -37.91 7.10
CA ASP A 674 -24.84 -37.35 6.56
C ASP A 674 -25.50 -36.37 7.55
N GLU A 675 -25.48 -36.65 8.87
CA GLU A 675 -25.96 -35.75 9.89
C GLU A 675 -25.05 -34.51 10.04
N VAL A 676 -23.73 -34.68 10.01
CA VAL A 676 -22.78 -33.55 10.04
C VAL A 676 -22.81 -32.75 8.73
N ALA A 677 -22.94 -33.42 7.59
CA ALA A 677 -23.13 -32.76 6.30
C ALA A 677 -24.51 -32.07 6.24
N GLN A 678 -25.58 -32.73 6.70
CA GLN A 678 -26.92 -32.14 6.73
C GLN A 678 -27.03 -30.99 7.72
N THR A 679 -26.52 -31.13 8.95
CA THR A 679 -26.49 -30.04 9.94
C THR A 679 -25.53 -28.91 9.55
N ALA A 680 -24.44 -29.21 8.89
CA ALA A 680 -23.50 -28.18 8.45
C ALA A 680 -23.95 -27.38 7.22
N PHE A 681 -24.93 -27.86 6.43
CA PHE A 681 -25.19 -27.29 5.10
C PHE A 681 -26.67 -26.99 4.80
N ILE A 682 -27.61 -27.34 5.65
CA ILE A 682 -29.05 -27.21 5.34
C ILE A 682 -29.77 -26.17 6.24
N GLU A 683 -29.21 -25.78 7.38
CA GLU A 683 -29.84 -24.78 8.24
C GLU A 683 -29.42 -23.36 7.83
N PRO A 684 -30.38 -22.43 7.64
CA PRO A 684 -30.07 -21.03 7.37
C PRO A 684 -29.34 -20.29 8.52
N GLU A 685 -29.09 -20.93 9.64
CA GLU A 685 -28.30 -20.43 10.77
C GLU A 685 -26.79 -20.74 10.69
N LEU A 686 -26.34 -21.26 9.61
CA LEU A 686 -24.96 -21.69 9.33
C LEU A 686 -23.87 -20.59 9.35
N PRO A 687 -24.16 -19.29 9.21
CA PRO A 687 -23.13 -18.26 9.38
C PRO A 687 -22.55 -18.18 10.78
N THR A 688 -23.17 -18.83 11.77
CA THR A 688 -22.88 -18.69 13.19
C THR A 688 -21.93 -19.74 13.78
N GLY A 689 -20.82 -20.05 13.13
CA GLY A 689 -19.75 -20.82 13.76
C GLY A 689 -19.92 -22.34 13.79
N LYS A 690 -20.94 -22.88 13.12
CA LYS A 690 -21.11 -24.33 12.95
C LYS A 690 -20.38 -24.91 11.74
N LEU A 691 -19.69 -24.09 10.94
CA LEU A 691 -18.85 -24.55 9.83
C LEU A 691 -17.69 -25.39 10.38
N ASN A 692 -17.72 -26.69 10.11
CA ASN A 692 -16.56 -27.54 10.36
C ASN A 692 -15.48 -27.24 9.32
N ILE A 693 -14.60 -26.30 9.66
CA ILE A 693 -13.52 -25.82 8.78
C ILE A 693 -12.53 -26.92 8.36
N PHE A 694 -12.56 -28.08 9.00
CA PHE A 694 -11.73 -29.24 8.64
C PHE A 694 -12.40 -30.20 7.65
N LEU A 695 -13.73 -30.12 7.51
CA LEU A 695 -14.48 -31.04 6.65
C LEU A 695 -14.01 -31.01 5.18
N PRO A 696 -13.79 -29.85 4.53
CA PRO A 696 -13.34 -29.79 3.16
C PRO A 696 -11.97 -30.43 2.91
N LEU A 697 -11.03 -30.24 3.82
CA LEU A 697 -9.69 -30.84 3.72
C LEU A 697 -9.72 -32.35 3.89
N ARG A 698 -10.62 -32.86 4.72
CA ARG A 698 -10.86 -34.30 4.92
C ARG A 698 -11.48 -34.98 3.69
N MET A 699 -12.25 -34.24 2.91
CA MET A 699 -12.89 -34.76 1.72
C MET A 699 -11.94 -34.93 0.52
N ASN A 700 -10.83 -34.21 0.47
CA ASN A 700 -9.89 -34.29 -0.66
C ASN A 700 -9.40 -35.72 -0.99
N PRO A 701 -9.03 -36.58 -0.05
CA PRO A 701 -8.64 -37.96 -0.32
C PRO A 701 -9.79 -38.81 -0.91
N HIS A 702 -11.03 -38.59 -0.42
CA HIS A 702 -12.21 -39.27 -0.95
C HIS A 702 -12.53 -38.82 -2.37
N LEU A 703 -12.36 -37.53 -2.67
CA LEU A 703 -12.59 -36.97 -4.01
C LEU A 703 -11.58 -37.51 -5.03
N GLU A 704 -10.36 -37.79 -4.59
CA GLU A 704 -9.33 -38.40 -5.43
C GLU A 704 -9.73 -39.83 -5.84
N LYS A 705 -10.30 -40.59 -4.89
CA LYS A 705 -10.77 -41.97 -5.14
C LYS A 705 -11.95 -42.03 -6.11
N ILE A 706 -12.84 -41.06 -6.11
CA ILE A 706 -13.98 -40.97 -7.03
C ILE A 706 -13.65 -40.24 -8.33
N GLY A 707 -12.37 -39.91 -8.58
CA GLY A 707 -11.91 -39.34 -9.85
C GLY A 707 -12.27 -37.87 -10.06
N VAL A 708 -12.48 -37.11 -8.97
CA VAL A 708 -12.72 -35.64 -9.07
C VAL A 708 -11.47 -34.95 -9.58
N PRO A 709 -11.58 -34.09 -10.62
CA PRO A 709 -10.46 -33.37 -11.18
C PRO A 709 -9.73 -32.52 -10.12
N GLU A 710 -8.41 -32.35 -10.30
CA GLU A 710 -7.54 -31.68 -9.33
C GLU A 710 -7.85 -30.17 -9.15
N ASP A 711 -8.45 -29.56 -10.16
CA ASP A 711 -8.93 -28.18 -10.14
C ASP A 711 -10.17 -27.98 -9.26
N LEU A 712 -10.87 -29.04 -8.90
CA LEU A 712 -12.02 -29.05 -8.01
C LEU A 712 -11.66 -29.42 -6.56
N LYS A 713 -10.39 -29.77 -6.27
CA LYS A 713 -9.92 -30.03 -4.92
C LYS A 713 -9.69 -28.72 -4.16
N PHE A 714 -9.87 -28.77 -2.84
CA PHE A 714 -9.66 -27.59 -2.00
C PHE A 714 -8.20 -27.19 -1.96
N ARG A 715 -7.94 -25.90 -2.24
CA ARG A 715 -6.62 -25.30 -2.20
C ARG A 715 -6.68 -23.97 -1.46
N GLY A 716 -5.81 -23.74 -0.50
CA GLY A 716 -5.57 -22.44 0.11
C GLY A 716 -6.02 -22.31 1.56
N SER A 717 -5.91 -21.09 2.09
CA SER A 717 -6.29 -20.75 3.46
C SER A 717 -7.81 -20.77 3.65
N ILE A 718 -8.27 -21.42 4.71
CA ILE A 718 -9.69 -21.51 5.08
C ILE A 718 -10.27 -20.12 5.42
N LEU A 719 -9.42 -19.18 5.82
CA LEU A 719 -9.80 -17.81 6.15
C LEU A 719 -9.97 -16.92 4.90
N ASN A 720 -9.54 -17.38 3.73
CA ASN A 720 -9.73 -16.64 2.48
C ASN A 720 -11.17 -16.80 1.99
N ARG A 721 -11.86 -15.67 1.75
CA ARG A 721 -13.26 -15.64 1.34
C ARG A 721 -13.51 -16.38 0.01
N ASN A 722 -12.58 -16.31 -0.93
CA ASN A 722 -12.70 -17.04 -2.19
C ASN A 722 -12.64 -18.56 -1.95
N THR A 723 -11.78 -18.99 -1.04
CA THR A 723 -11.71 -20.41 -0.63
C THR A 723 -13.01 -20.87 0.02
N VAL A 724 -13.61 -20.05 0.89
CA VAL A 724 -14.91 -20.34 1.52
C VAL A 724 -16.00 -20.45 0.44
N ARG A 725 -16.04 -19.54 -0.53
CA ARG A 725 -16.98 -19.61 -1.65
C ARG A 725 -16.80 -20.88 -2.48
N GLU A 726 -15.57 -21.20 -2.86
CA GLU A 726 -15.25 -22.40 -3.62
C GLU A 726 -15.64 -23.67 -2.86
N GLN A 727 -15.46 -23.65 -1.55
CA GLN A 727 -15.88 -24.76 -0.68
C GLN A 727 -17.42 -24.91 -0.66
N ILE A 728 -18.16 -23.81 -0.52
CA ILE A 728 -19.62 -23.83 -0.54
C ILE A 728 -20.11 -24.33 -1.93
N GLU A 729 -19.57 -23.76 -3.03
CA GLU A 729 -19.90 -24.21 -4.39
C GLU A 729 -19.65 -25.70 -4.59
N PHE A 730 -18.52 -26.17 -4.09
CA PHE A 730 -18.13 -27.55 -4.18
C PHE A 730 -19.11 -28.49 -3.44
N VAL A 731 -19.46 -28.17 -2.21
CA VAL A 731 -20.42 -28.96 -1.43
C VAL A 731 -21.80 -28.98 -2.07
N GLN A 732 -22.27 -27.84 -2.58
CA GLN A 732 -23.54 -27.76 -3.28
C GLN A 732 -23.54 -28.61 -4.57
N ARG A 733 -22.41 -28.70 -5.26
CA ARG A 733 -22.25 -29.58 -6.42
C ARG A 733 -22.24 -31.07 -6.02
N LEU A 734 -21.62 -31.42 -4.90
CA LEU A 734 -21.66 -32.79 -4.36
C LEU A 734 -23.08 -33.20 -3.96
N SER A 735 -23.92 -32.27 -3.53
CA SER A 735 -25.34 -32.51 -3.24
C SER A 735 -26.22 -32.67 -4.50
N GLY A 736 -25.61 -32.61 -5.68
CA GLY A 736 -26.30 -32.82 -6.98
C GLY A 736 -26.84 -31.54 -7.62
N GLN A 737 -26.52 -30.37 -7.10
CA GLN A 737 -26.92 -29.09 -7.71
C GLN A 737 -26.09 -28.80 -8.98
N SER A 738 -26.70 -28.12 -9.94
CA SER A 738 -25.99 -27.64 -11.10
C SER A 738 -24.97 -26.56 -10.70
N GLN A 739 -23.89 -26.40 -11.47
CA GLN A 739 -22.86 -25.39 -11.19
C GLN A 739 -23.44 -23.98 -10.97
N LYS A 740 -24.43 -23.60 -11.80
CA LYS A 740 -25.07 -22.28 -11.70
C LYS A 740 -25.85 -22.11 -10.38
N GLN A 741 -26.53 -23.13 -9.94
CA GLN A 741 -27.25 -23.13 -8.66
C GLN A 741 -26.28 -23.09 -7.48
N ALA A 742 -25.23 -23.90 -7.52
CA ALA A 742 -24.19 -23.92 -6.50
C ALA A 742 -23.49 -22.56 -6.36
N THR A 743 -23.17 -21.91 -7.47
CA THR A 743 -22.58 -20.56 -7.48
C THR A 743 -23.54 -19.52 -6.89
N ASN A 744 -24.83 -19.56 -7.23
CA ASN A 744 -25.81 -18.63 -6.70
C ASN A 744 -25.98 -18.79 -5.17
N VAL A 745 -26.08 -20.01 -4.68
CA VAL A 745 -26.16 -20.29 -3.24
C VAL A 745 -24.91 -19.81 -2.51
N ALA A 746 -23.72 -20.05 -3.09
CA ALA A 746 -22.47 -19.59 -2.51
C ALA A 746 -22.39 -18.04 -2.46
N ILE A 747 -22.87 -17.35 -3.49
CA ILE A 747 -22.93 -15.89 -3.52
C ILE A 747 -23.89 -15.35 -2.46
N GLU A 748 -25.07 -15.95 -2.34
CA GLU A 748 -26.05 -15.54 -1.31
C GLU A 748 -25.51 -15.71 0.11
N LEU A 749 -24.94 -16.87 0.42
CA LEU A 749 -24.36 -17.15 1.72
C LEU A 749 -23.20 -16.20 2.05
N ILE A 750 -22.31 -15.94 1.08
CA ILE A 750 -21.22 -14.98 1.27
C ILE A 750 -21.73 -13.55 1.41
N ALA A 751 -22.80 -13.19 0.67
CA ALA A 751 -23.42 -11.87 0.82
C ALA A 751 -24.08 -11.70 2.20
N ASP A 752 -24.64 -12.75 2.76
CA ASP A 752 -25.17 -12.74 4.12
C ASP A 752 -24.06 -12.66 5.18
N MET A 753 -22.94 -13.37 4.97
CA MET A 753 -21.74 -13.17 5.79
C MET A 753 -21.21 -11.73 5.68
N ASP A 754 -21.24 -11.12 4.49
CA ASP A 754 -20.86 -9.73 4.27
C ASP A 754 -21.78 -8.76 5.00
N LYS A 755 -23.07 -8.99 4.99
CA LYS A 755 -24.00 -8.19 5.76
C LYS A 755 -23.66 -8.26 7.25
N GLY A 756 -23.32 -9.45 7.76
CA GLY A 756 -22.86 -9.64 9.13
C GLY A 756 -21.58 -8.87 9.46
N THR A 757 -20.69 -8.67 8.48
CA THR A 757 -19.46 -7.90 8.66
C THR A 757 -19.62 -6.40 8.38
N HIS A 758 -20.58 -6.00 7.54
CA HIS A 758 -20.83 -4.60 7.17
C HIS A 758 -21.84 -3.89 8.10
N TYR A 759 -22.76 -4.62 8.65
CA TYR A 759 -23.67 -4.12 9.69
C TYR A 759 -23.17 -4.70 11.01
N PRO A 760 -23.31 -3.98 12.15
CA PRO A 760 -22.94 -4.62 13.40
C PRO A 760 -23.68 -5.93 13.40
N PRO A 761 -22.95 -7.02 13.51
CA PRO A 761 -23.62 -8.25 13.79
C PRO A 761 -24.44 -7.95 15.03
N THR A 762 -25.70 -8.30 15.01
CA THR A 762 -26.39 -8.56 16.25
C THR A 762 -25.42 -9.40 17.06
N THR A 763 -25.26 -9.13 18.36
CA THR A 763 -24.38 -9.86 19.26
C THR A 763 -24.47 -11.39 19.15
N GLU A 764 -25.51 -11.90 18.51
CA GLU A 764 -25.73 -13.29 18.13
C GLU A 764 -24.91 -13.79 16.93
N LEU A 765 -24.36 -12.91 16.09
CA LEU A 765 -23.60 -13.28 14.88
C LEU A 765 -22.07 -13.31 15.08
N LEU A 766 -21.57 -12.69 16.12
CA LEU A 766 -20.17 -12.82 16.57
C LEU A 766 -20.11 -13.93 17.61
N THR A 767 -19.92 -15.17 17.16
CA THR A 767 -19.54 -16.22 18.09
C THR A 767 -18.12 -15.91 18.53
N PRO A 768 -17.86 -15.54 19.80
CA PRO A 768 -16.53 -15.28 20.29
C PRO A 768 -15.64 -16.49 20.00
N THR A 769 -14.38 -16.25 19.68
CA THR A 769 -13.39 -17.33 19.42
C THR A 769 -13.37 -18.35 20.56
N ALA A 770 -13.66 -17.88 21.80
CA ALA A 770 -13.82 -18.72 22.97
C ALA A 770 -14.97 -19.73 22.83
N ASP A 771 -16.07 -19.36 22.20
CA ASP A 771 -17.21 -20.26 21.98
C ASP A 771 -16.96 -21.26 20.86
N VAL A 772 -16.21 -20.88 19.82
CA VAL A 772 -15.74 -21.82 18.79
C VAL A 772 -14.80 -22.86 19.41
N ILE A 773 -13.83 -22.43 20.21
CA ILE A 773 -12.91 -23.32 20.93
C ILE A 773 -13.67 -24.20 21.91
N LYS A 774 -14.63 -23.65 22.65
CA LYS A 774 -15.51 -24.40 23.54
C LYS A 774 -16.35 -25.42 22.76
N HIS A 775 -16.91 -25.05 21.64
CA HIS A 775 -17.71 -25.94 20.79
C HIS A 775 -16.86 -27.10 20.22
N VAL A 776 -15.65 -26.81 19.72
CA VAL A 776 -14.71 -27.83 19.26
C VAL A 776 -14.32 -28.75 20.44
N ARG A 777 -14.06 -28.20 21.62
CA ARG A 777 -13.73 -28.97 22.84
C ARG A 777 -14.90 -29.84 23.29
N ASP A 778 -16.12 -29.33 23.23
CA ASP A 778 -17.33 -30.06 23.56
C ASP A 778 -17.64 -31.17 22.53
N MET A 779 -17.40 -30.94 21.25
CA MET A 779 -17.42 -31.96 20.20
C MET A 779 -16.41 -33.09 20.50
N VAL A 780 -15.17 -32.75 20.79
CA VAL A 780 -14.12 -33.74 21.12
C VAL A 780 -14.49 -34.53 22.41
N LYS A 781 -15.02 -33.85 23.45
CA LYS A 781 -15.51 -34.49 24.67
C LYS A 781 -16.69 -35.44 24.39
N ASN A 782 -17.65 -35.03 23.55
CA ASN A 782 -18.81 -35.86 23.22
C ASN A 782 -18.41 -37.12 22.42
N ILE A 783 -17.41 -37.01 21.55
CA ILE A 783 -16.82 -38.17 20.89
C ILE A 783 -16.14 -39.11 21.90
N ALA A 784 -15.41 -38.57 22.89
CA ALA A 784 -14.78 -39.37 23.92
C ALA A 784 -15.78 -40.04 24.86
N VAL A 785 -16.86 -39.34 25.26
CA VAL A 785 -17.92 -39.87 26.12
C VAL A 785 -18.72 -40.97 25.45
N LYS A 786 -19.09 -40.82 24.17
CA LYS A 786 -19.79 -41.89 23.42
C LYS A 786 -18.96 -43.18 23.32
N LYS A 787 -17.66 -43.07 23.24
CA LYS A 787 -16.75 -44.23 23.25
C LYS A 787 -16.68 -44.95 24.62
N THR A 788 -16.80 -44.22 25.72
CA THR A 788 -16.77 -44.81 27.08
C THR A 788 -18.07 -45.53 27.35
N GLU A 789 -19.22 -44.99 26.94
CA GLU A 789 -20.54 -45.63 27.08
C GLU A 789 -20.70 -46.87 26.20
N ALA A 790 -19.99 -46.94 25.06
CA ALA A 790 -19.97 -48.13 24.20
C ALA A 790 -19.13 -49.26 24.79
N LYS A 791 -18.10 -48.97 25.56
CA LYS A 791 -17.26 -49.97 26.27
C LYS A 791 -17.92 -50.52 27.54
N ASP A 792 -18.81 -49.76 28.18
CA ASP A 792 -19.53 -50.21 29.38
C ASP A 792 -20.80 -51.06 29.03
N LYS A 793 -21.08 -51.30 27.74
CA LYS A 793 -22.17 -52.12 27.27
C LYS A 793 -21.75 -53.46 26.62
N GLU A 794 -20.44 -53.73 26.56
CA GLU A 794 -19.87 -55.03 26.32
C GLU A 794 -19.44 -55.68 27.68
#